data_07db7fe820149af2912d6e6439f28c55
#
_entry.id   07db7fe820149af2912d6e6439f28c55
#
_cell.length_a   1.000
_cell.length_b   1.000
_cell.length_c   1.000
_cell.angle_alpha   90.00
_cell.angle_beta   90.00
_cell.angle_gamma   90.00
#
_symmetry.space_group_name_H-M   'P 1'
#
loop_
_entity.id
_entity.type
_entity.pdbx_description
1 polymer ?
#
loop_
_entity_poly.entity_id
_entity_poly.type
_entity_poly.pdbx_seq_one_letter_code
_entity_poly.pdbx_strand_id
1 'polypeptide(L)'
;MTAATQANQPKRKGRHSLRRKLAVTMILVALTSVAVLGVLNYIQVRDLLTEQVEEQLTIQGQARARAISKGLQDIEDNVTVLARDAAVKQALVAFSAAYQDLLDQPQLLEPAEIAAVEDFYRETVAQVYTDKGVDPPPLADMLPTAEASQYLQYHYIVSNPFAAGERDELITAEGDTSAYRLTHEEHHPVMRQVPDNLGFGDLLLIDLDTTVVYTVEKRIDFAANLTTGLGSDSALARAIIEKITAAPLGTAVLNDFDFYVPKDGAPVMFAAASVRNEGEPIGAVAVTIPIEGLNDIMTAQGQWQDTGFGSTGESYVVGSDLTMRSDARLWLEDPEAFAAEFAAAGYPAELAAFIAAFDSTVLLQPVDTEAVDAAFDGDTFIGSTTNYLNQRTLTVAEQVGFEDVAWVIVSDVAWSEAKEAVNDYTRRLLITAAILLPIVGLLGLLLADRMTRPVDPVVAAAADVAAGDLTTEVPDLGRNEYGDVGRRINTFTADLHAQHEALMEEAHEVGKLLRSALPDRIVRRLRKGDRQLEDLADTATVIALTATGSLVDAGVDQDWATQLGTRLSAQLETYADDLGIERVRSAGSSHIFAAGLGDPDVAAEAAAEFALAACAFIEDMTEEANVDVTYHAGLSSGSVIAGMFSASQITYGVFGDPPRNAMALDSIAGRAQILVDASTAAELGSDWILERTSDLVDLRGEPVTAQVLVGRRRGQIESIEGT
;
A
#
# COMPACT_ATOMS: atom_id res chain seq x y z
N MET A 1 24.96 33.82 -100.07
CA MET A 1 24.51 32.45 -99.75
C MET A 1 25.32 32.00 -98.54
N THR A 2 24.79 32.12 -97.38
CA THR A 2 25.43 31.72 -96.14
C THR A 2 24.33 31.16 -95.22
N ALA A 3 24.31 29.85 -95.06
CA ALA A 3 23.42 29.11 -94.23
C ALA A 3 23.96 29.15 -92.76
N ALA A 4 23.20 29.73 -91.85
CA ALA A 4 23.48 29.74 -90.42
C ALA A 4 23.11 28.39 -89.80
N THR A 5 24.08 27.73 -89.24
CA THR A 5 23.95 26.49 -88.47
C THR A 5 23.41 26.82 -87.08
N GLN A 6 22.14 26.46 -86.84
CA GLN A 6 21.61 26.51 -85.53
C GLN A 6 22.21 25.35 -84.69
N ALA A 7 22.95 25.69 -83.69
CA ALA A 7 23.50 24.73 -82.73
C ALA A 7 22.33 24.26 -81.79
N ASN A 8 22.11 22.97 -81.85
CA ASN A 8 21.15 22.26 -81.08
C ASN A 8 21.59 22.24 -79.60
N GLN A 9 20.97 23.09 -78.75
CA GLN A 9 21.23 23.03 -77.33
C GLN A 9 20.59 21.77 -76.75
N PRO A 10 21.35 20.94 -76.04
CA PRO A 10 20.78 19.74 -75.41
C PRO A 10 19.78 20.15 -74.30
N LYS A 11 18.55 19.66 -74.41
CA LYS A 11 17.50 19.76 -73.32
C LYS A 11 18.08 19.27 -72.04
N ARG A 12 18.35 20.18 -71.09
CA ARG A 12 18.70 19.86 -69.67
C ARG A 12 17.64 18.96 -69.11
N LYS A 13 17.87 17.67 -69.00
CA LYS A 13 17.12 16.71 -68.22
C LYS A 13 17.07 17.23 -66.79
N GLY A 14 15.83 17.29 -66.22
CA GLY A 14 15.49 17.92 -64.97
C GLY A 14 16.51 17.71 -63.84
N ARG A 15 17.34 18.70 -63.64
CA ARG A 15 18.06 18.88 -62.40
C ARG A 15 17.00 19.21 -61.36
N HIS A 16 16.64 18.24 -60.47
CA HIS A 16 15.95 18.60 -59.25
C HIS A 16 16.79 19.63 -58.54
N SER A 17 16.30 20.86 -58.42
CA SER A 17 17.09 21.96 -57.87
C SER A 17 17.56 21.57 -56.48
N LEU A 18 18.80 21.93 -56.12
CA LEU A 18 19.38 21.70 -54.77
C LEU A 18 18.43 22.12 -53.69
N ARG A 19 17.65 23.19 -53.93
CA ARG A 19 16.55 23.70 -53.11
C ARG A 19 15.53 22.62 -52.80
N ARG A 20 15.03 21.87 -53.80
CA ARG A 20 14.02 20.82 -53.59
C ARG A 20 14.60 19.63 -52.83
N LYS A 21 15.84 19.24 -53.13
CA LYS A 21 16.50 18.15 -52.39
C LYS A 21 16.74 18.52 -50.95
N LEU A 22 17.24 19.72 -50.69
CA LEU A 22 17.49 20.21 -49.31
C LEU A 22 16.20 20.35 -48.52
N ALA A 23 15.14 20.94 -49.11
CA ALA A 23 13.85 21.05 -48.50
C ALA A 23 13.26 19.68 -48.12
N VAL A 24 13.29 18.73 -49.10
CA VAL A 24 12.78 17.37 -48.86
C VAL A 24 13.62 16.65 -47.77
N THR A 25 14.95 16.77 -47.82
CA THR A 25 15.82 16.13 -46.81
C THR A 25 15.61 16.75 -45.44
N MET A 26 15.52 18.08 -45.30
CA MET A 26 15.28 18.76 -44.02
C MET A 26 13.92 18.40 -43.45
N ILE A 27 12.86 18.40 -44.29
CA ILE A 27 11.52 17.98 -43.88
C ILE A 27 11.53 16.51 -43.46
N LEU A 28 12.22 15.64 -44.22
CA LEU A 28 12.27 14.20 -43.92
C LEU A 28 13.04 13.91 -42.61
N VAL A 29 14.17 14.60 -42.39
CA VAL A 29 14.93 14.49 -41.14
C VAL A 29 14.11 15.03 -39.96
N ALA A 30 13.48 16.18 -40.14
CA ALA A 30 12.63 16.74 -39.07
C ALA A 30 11.41 15.85 -38.78
N LEU A 31 10.76 15.31 -39.82
CA LEU A 31 9.65 14.38 -39.68
C LEU A 31 10.06 13.08 -38.97
N THR A 32 11.20 12.49 -39.41
CA THR A 32 11.70 11.27 -38.75
C THR A 32 12.13 11.55 -37.32
N SER A 33 12.78 12.68 -37.03
CA SER A 33 13.16 13.05 -35.68
C SER A 33 11.91 13.25 -34.77
N VAL A 34 10.92 13.98 -35.28
CA VAL A 34 9.65 14.19 -34.50
C VAL A 34 8.91 12.86 -34.32
N ALA A 35 8.88 12.01 -35.36
CA ALA A 35 8.22 10.70 -35.25
C ALA A 35 8.95 9.77 -34.27
N VAL A 36 10.29 9.69 -34.34
CA VAL A 36 11.07 8.86 -33.41
C VAL A 36 10.95 9.38 -31.98
N LEU A 37 11.13 10.69 -31.78
CA LEU A 37 10.97 11.28 -30.46
C LEU A 37 9.52 11.15 -29.94
N GLY A 38 8.54 11.31 -30.81
CA GLY A 38 7.13 11.14 -30.46
C GLY A 38 6.81 9.70 -30.05
N VAL A 39 7.32 8.71 -30.79
CA VAL A 39 7.12 7.29 -30.46
C VAL A 39 7.86 6.92 -29.16
N LEU A 40 9.10 7.34 -29.00
CA LEU A 40 9.87 7.06 -27.78
C LEU A 40 9.22 7.72 -26.56
N ASN A 41 8.81 8.98 -26.70
CA ASN A 41 8.13 9.70 -25.63
C ASN A 41 6.76 9.06 -25.33
N TYR A 42 6.00 8.64 -26.33
CA TYR A 42 4.75 7.91 -26.15
C TYR A 42 4.94 6.63 -25.34
N ILE A 43 5.95 5.81 -25.72
CA ILE A 43 6.23 4.55 -25.02
C ILE A 43 6.61 4.84 -23.56
N GLN A 44 7.52 5.78 -23.32
CA GLN A 44 7.96 6.13 -21.98
C GLN A 44 6.84 6.68 -21.11
N VAL A 45 6.01 7.57 -21.64
CA VAL A 45 4.90 8.15 -20.88
C VAL A 45 3.79 7.14 -20.67
N ARG A 46 3.50 6.29 -21.65
CA ARG A 46 2.53 5.20 -21.48
C ARG A 46 2.95 4.27 -20.36
N ASP A 47 4.21 3.83 -20.36
CA ASP A 47 4.71 2.89 -19.36
C ASP A 47 4.75 3.56 -17.97
N LEU A 48 5.23 4.81 -17.89
CA LEU A 48 5.24 5.59 -16.65
C LEU A 48 3.83 5.80 -16.07
N LEU A 49 2.85 6.18 -16.91
CA LEU A 49 1.49 6.43 -16.44
C LEU A 49 0.80 5.13 -16.02
N THR A 50 1.07 4.01 -16.70
CA THR A 50 0.54 2.71 -16.28
C THR A 50 1.16 2.27 -14.94
N GLU A 51 2.47 2.38 -14.81
CA GLU A 51 3.21 2.07 -13.59
C GLU A 51 2.75 2.95 -12.40
N GLN A 52 2.47 4.23 -12.64
CA GLN A 52 1.91 5.11 -11.61
C GLN A 52 0.55 4.64 -11.09
N VAL A 53 -0.34 4.17 -11.97
CA VAL A 53 -1.64 3.62 -11.55
C VAL A 53 -1.46 2.31 -10.79
N GLU A 54 -0.58 1.43 -11.26
CA GLU A 54 -0.23 0.17 -10.56
C GLU A 54 0.36 0.45 -9.18
N GLU A 55 1.30 1.38 -9.08
CA GLU A 55 1.91 1.78 -7.80
C GLU A 55 0.87 2.40 -6.85
N GLN A 56 0.00 3.26 -7.38
CA GLN A 56 -1.07 3.88 -6.60
C GLN A 56 -2.04 2.83 -6.06
N LEU A 57 -2.51 1.89 -6.90
CA LEU A 57 -3.38 0.79 -6.47
C LEU A 57 -2.68 -0.09 -5.43
N THR A 58 -1.40 -0.40 -5.63
CA THR A 58 -0.59 -1.19 -4.69
C THR A 58 -0.49 -0.50 -3.33
N ILE A 59 -0.12 0.78 -3.31
CA ILE A 59 -0.02 1.55 -2.06
C ILE A 59 -1.36 1.60 -1.33
N GLN A 60 -2.44 1.81 -2.07
CA GLN A 60 -3.78 1.89 -1.48
C GLN A 60 -4.26 0.52 -1.00
N GLY A 61 -4.05 -0.55 -1.78
CA GLY A 61 -4.33 -1.93 -1.38
C GLY A 61 -3.60 -2.28 -0.08
N GLN A 62 -2.29 -2.06 -0.04
CA GLN A 62 -1.47 -2.30 1.15
C GLN A 62 -1.87 -1.46 2.36
N ALA A 63 -2.26 -0.21 2.15
CA ALA A 63 -2.74 0.63 3.23
C ALA A 63 -4.03 0.08 3.85
N ARG A 64 -4.96 -0.39 3.00
CA ARG A 64 -6.21 -1.02 3.45
C ARG A 64 -5.97 -2.39 4.07
N ALA A 65 -5.13 -3.23 3.47
CA ALA A 65 -4.76 -4.52 4.05
C ALA A 65 -4.21 -4.36 5.47
N ARG A 66 -3.30 -3.39 5.67
CA ARG A 66 -2.76 -3.05 6.99
C ARG A 66 -3.82 -2.48 7.93
N ALA A 67 -4.74 -1.66 7.41
CA ALA A 67 -5.83 -1.11 8.21
C ALA A 67 -6.77 -2.20 8.68
N ILE A 68 -7.13 -3.17 7.81
CA ILE A 68 -7.93 -4.34 8.16
C ILE A 68 -7.19 -5.20 9.20
N SER A 69 -5.95 -5.61 8.90
CA SER A 69 -5.15 -6.44 9.80
C SER A 69 -4.99 -5.78 11.18
N LYS A 70 -4.76 -4.46 11.20
CA LYS A 70 -4.70 -3.70 12.45
C LYS A 70 -6.05 -3.62 13.15
N GLY A 71 -7.14 -3.39 12.42
CA GLY A 71 -8.50 -3.39 12.96
C GLY A 71 -8.87 -4.73 13.59
N LEU A 72 -8.58 -5.83 12.89
CA LEU A 72 -8.80 -7.19 13.41
C LEU A 72 -7.95 -7.46 14.66
N GLN A 73 -6.69 -7.03 14.69
CA GLN A 73 -5.84 -7.13 15.87
C GLN A 73 -6.37 -6.30 17.05
N ASP A 74 -6.86 -5.09 16.78
CA ASP A 74 -7.45 -4.24 17.83
C ASP A 74 -8.73 -4.86 18.40
N ILE A 75 -9.52 -5.53 17.56
CA ILE A 75 -10.70 -6.29 18.00
C ILE A 75 -10.28 -7.46 18.89
N GLU A 76 -9.31 -8.27 18.46
CA GLU A 76 -8.75 -9.38 19.25
C GLU A 76 -8.25 -8.91 20.61
N ASP A 77 -7.47 -7.83 20.63
CA ASP A 77 -6.93 -7.23 21.84
C ASP A 77 -8.06 -6.74 22.76
N ASN A 78 -9.07 -6.06 22.22
CA ASN A 78 -10.22 -5.56 23.00
C ASN A 78 -11.02 -6.70 23.60
N VAL A 79 -11.32 -7.76 22.85
CA VAL A 79 -12.05 -8.93 23.34
C VAL A 79 -11.23 -9.70 24.40
N THR A 80 -9.91 -9.77 24.19
CA THR A 80 -8.99 -10.32 25.21
C THR A 80 -9.02 -9.51 26.51
N VAL A 81 -9.10 -8.19 26.42
CA VAL A 81 -9.24 -7.30 27.59
C VAL A 81 -10.60 -7.49 28.24
N LEU A 82 -11.70 -7.54 27.46
CA LEU A 82 -13.04 -7.81 27.97
C LEU A 82 -13.12 -9.13 28.73
N ALA A 83 -12.51 -10.19 28.22
CA ALA A 83 -12.48 -11.49 28.91
C ALA A 83 -11.77 -11.45 30.26
N ARG A 84 -10.92 -10.47 30.51
CA ARG A 84 -10.20 -10.24 31.76
C ARG A 84 -10.88 -9.21 32.68
N ASP A 85 -11.82 -8.45 32.13
CA ASP A 85 -12.51 -7.37 32.84
C ASP A 85 -13.30 -7.89 34.02
N ALA A 86 -13.29 -7.17 35.14
CA ALA A 86 -13.94 -7.59 36.37
C ALA A 86 -15.47 -7.50 36.26
N ALA A 87 -16.01 -6.50 35.55
CA ALA A 87 -17.44 -6.35 35.35
C ALA A 87 -18.00 -7.47 34.47
N VAL A 88 -17.29 -7.83 33.41
CA VAL A 88 -17.64 -8.96 32.51
C VAL A 88 -17.66 -10.28 33.30
N LYS A 89 -16.63 -10.53 34.13
CA LYS A 89 -16.56 -11.73 34.98
C LYS A 89 -17.73 -11.79 35.99
N GLN A 90 -17.99 -10.68 36.66
CA GLN A 90 -19.09 -10.59 37.63
C GLN A 90 -20.45 -10.77 36.96
N ALA A 91 -20.67 -10.13 35.82
CA ALA A 91 -21.88 -10.27 35.02
C ALA A 91 -22.07 -11.72 34.56
N LEU A 92 -21.02 -12.36 33.99
CA LEU A 92 -21.11 -13.74 33.52
C LEU A 92 -21.47 -14.70 34.67
N VAL A 93 -20.80 -14.59 35.81
CA VAL A 93 -21.13 -15.41 37.02
C VAL A 93 -22.56 -15.19 37.49
N ALA A 94 -22.98 -13.92 37.54
CA ALA A 94 -24.31 -13.56 38.04
C ALA A 94 -25.42 -14.04 37.08
N PHE A 95 -25.26 -13.81 35.77
CA PHE A 95 -26.22 -14.26 34.76
C PHE A 95 -26.28 -15.78 34.67
N SER A 96 -25.14 -16.48 34.71
CA SER A 96 -25.10 -17.93 34.73
C SER A 96 -25.82 -18.49 35.94
N ALA A 97 -25.56 -17.94 37.13
CA ALA A 97 -26.27 -18.37 38.36
C ALA A 97 -27.77 -18.10 38.27
N ALA A 98 -28.18 -16.93 37.80
CA ALA A 98 -29.59 -16.59 37.66
C ALA A 98 -30.31 -17.44 36.61
N TYR A 99 -29.60 -17.85 35.55
CA TYR A 99 -30.13 -18.81 34.56
C TYR A 99 -30.27 -20.22 35.15
N GLN A 100 -29.27 -20.67 35.91
CA GLN A 100 -29.36 -21.96 36.61
C GLN A 100 -30.51 -22.00 37.62
N ASP A 101 -30.75 -20.91 38.36
CA ASP A 101 -31.91 -20.79 39.25
C ASP A 101 -33.25 -20.94 38.52
N LEU A 102 -33.33 -20.50 37.26
CA LEU A 102 -34.51 -20.71 36.40
C LEU A 102 -34.67 -22.17 36.00
N LEU A 103 -33.56 -22.86 35.66
CA LEU A 103 -33.62 -24.29 35.26
C LEU A 103 -34.13 -25.17 36.41
N ASP A 104 -33.89 -24.79 37.65
CA ASP A 104 -34.35 -25.54 38.84
C ASP A 104 -35.82 -25.28 39.21
N GLN A 105 -36.49 -24.31 38.54
CA GLN A 105 -37.88 -23.97 38.83
C GLN A 105 -38.83 -24.80 37.97
N PRO A 106 -39.86 -25.42 38.59
CA PRO A 106 -40.88 -26.11 37.82
C PRO A 106 -41.94 -25.13 37.31
N GLN A 107 -42.28 -25.24 36.06
CA GLN A 107 -43.34 -24.47 35.39
C GLN A 107 -43.17 -22.94 35.52
N LEU A 108 -42.29 -22.43 34.64
CA LEU A 108 -41.94 -21.00 34.60
C LEU A 108 -42.96 -20.15 33.84
N LEU A 109 -43.59 -20.73 32.83
CA LEU A 109 -44.45 -20.00 31.88
C LEU A 109 -45.93 -20.45 32.04
N GLU A 110 -46.81 -19.50 31.92
CA GLU A 110 -48.23 -19.75 31.75
C GLU A 110 -48.51 -20.19 30.28
N PRO A 111 -49.60 -20.97 30.05
CA PRO A 111 -49.92 -21.45 28.70
C PRO A 111 -50.06 -20.33 27.65
N ALA A 112 -50.47 -19.15 28.02
CA ALA A 112 -50.59 -17.98 27.15
C ALA A 112 -49.22 -17.40 26.77
N GLU A 113 -48.25 -17.49 27.67
CA GLU A 113 -46.89 -17.01 27.45
C GLU A 113 -46.11 -17.97 26.53
N ILE A 114 -46.30 -19.28 26.73
CA ILE A 114 -45.78 -20.30 25.82
C ILE A 114 -46.32 -20.06 24.42
N ALA A 115 -47.62 -19.89 24.27
CA ALA A 115 -48.27 -19.62 22.99
C ALA A 115 -47.70 -18.32 22.33
N ALA A 116 -47.43 -17.28 23.13
CA ALA A 116 -46.85 -16.04 22.61
C ALA A 116 -45.42 -16.22 22.09
N VAL A 117 -44.60 -17.05 22.75
CA VAL A 117 -43.27 -17.41 22.25
C VAL A 117 -43.39 -18.21 20.95
N GLU A 118 -44.26 -19.22 20.92
CA GLU A 118 -44.48 -20.03 19.68
C GLU A 118 -44.96 -19.18 18.52
N ASP A 119 -45.90 -18.25 18.78
CA ASP A 119 -46.41 -17.33 17.74
C ASP A 119 -45.31 -16.39 17.23
N PHE A 120 -44.48 -15.87 18.14
CA PHE A 120 -43.32 -15.06 17.74
C PHE A 120 -42.38 -15.83 16.80
N TYR A 121 -42.04 -17.07 17.11
CA TYR A 121 -41.22 -17.88 16.26
C TYR A 121 -41.90 -18.23 14.92
N ARG A 122 -43.19 -18.49 14.95
CA ARG A 122 -43.99 -18.82 13.76
C ARG A 122 -44.20 -17.64 12.82
N GLU A 123 -44.46 -16.45 13.41
CA GLU A 123 -44.86 -15.28 12.64
C GLU A 123 -43.69 -14.35 12.35
N THR A 124 -42.71 -14.23 13.26
CA THR A 124 -41.58 -13.31 13.08
C THR A 124 -40.32 -14.04 12.59
N VAL A 125 -39.89 -15.08 13.31
CA VAL A 125 -38.65 -15.77 12.99
C VAL A 125 -38.77 -16.56 11.68
N ALA A 126 -39.88 -17.32 11.50
CA ALA A 126 -40.10 -18.04 10.25
C ALA A 126 -40.32 -17.10 9.05
N GLN A 127 -40.84 -15.89 9.27
CA GLN A 127 -41.01 -14.90 8.23
C GLN A 127 -39.65 -14.44 7.67
N VAL A 128 -38.64 -14.27 8.52
CA VAL A 128 -37.28 -13.93 8.07
C VAL A 128 -36.74 -14.94 7.06
N TYR A 129 -36.94 -16.24 7.29
CA TYR A 129 -36.57 -17.26 6.32
C TYR A 129 -37.32 -17.12 5.01
N THR A 130 -38.66 -16.90 5.12
CA THR A 130 -39.51 -16.73 3.92
C THR A 130 -39.13 -15.50 3.11
N ASP A 131 -38.86 -14.39 3.77
CA ASP A 131 -38.43 -13.13 3.13
C ASP A 131 -37.09 -13.29 2.41
N LYS A 132 -36.23 -14.18 2.91
CA LYS A 132 -34.96 -14.56 2.28
C LYS A 132 -35.10 -15.67 1.23
N GLY A 133 -36.32 -16.14 0.95
CA GLY A 133 -36.56 -17.20 -0.03
C GLY A 133 -36.14 -18.60 0.40
N VAL A 134 -36.00 -18.81 1.70
CA VAL A 134 -35.63 -20.08 2.32
C VAL A 134 -36.80 -20.65 3.09
N ASP A 135 -37.04 -21.96 3.01
CA ASP A 135 -38.09 -22.61 3.81
C ASP A 135 -37.65 -22.63 5.28
N PRO A 136 -38.49 -22.14 6.23
CA PRO A 136 -38.15 -22.18 7.64
C PRO A 136 -38.11 -23.62 8.16
N PRO A 137 -37.21 -23.93 9.13
CA PRO A 137 -37.22 -25.19 9.83
C PRO A 137 -38.55 -25.44 10.56
N PRO A 138 -38.88 -26.68 10.94
CA PRO A 138 -40.01 -26.96 11.78
C PRO A 138 -39.95 -26.15 13.08
N LEU A 139 -41.10 -25.67 13.59
CA LEU A 139 -41.17 -24.82 14.76
C LEU A 139 -40.45 -25.43 15.99
N ALA A 140 -40.56 -26.77 16.17
CA ALA A 140 -39.89 -27.48 17.25
C ALA A 140 -38.36 -27.41 17.19
N ASP A 141 -37.79 -27.27 15.98
CA ASP A 141 -36.36 -27.16 15.79
C ASP A 141 -35.89 -25.71 15.96
N MET A 142 -36.79 -24.73 15.86
CA MET A 142 -36.49 -23.32 16.05
C MET A 142 -36.53 -22.90 17.51
N LEU A 143 -37.46 -23.47 18.28
CA LEU A 143 -37.67 -23.09 19.67
C LEU A 143 -36.52 -23.54 20.58
N PRO A 144 -36.14 -22.73 21.59
CA PRO A 144 -35.26 -23.17 22.65
C PRO A 144 -35.88 -24.37 23.39
N THR A 145 -35.06 -25.38 23.66
CA THR A 145 -35.53 -26.62 24.30
C THR A 145 -35.77 -26.45 25.82
N ALA A 146 -35.06 -25.53 26.48
CA ALA A 146 -35.22 -25.26 27.90
C ALA A 146 -36.36 -24.27 28.16
N GLU A 147 -37.25 -24.58 29.12
CA GLU A 147 -38.30 -23.67 29.52
C GLU A 147 -37.76 -22.37 30.09
N ALA A 148 -36.65 -22.40 30.83
CA ALA A 148 -35.93 -21.22 31.29
C ALA A 148 -35.53 -20.27 30.13
N SER A 149 -35.10 -20.82 28.98
CA SER A 149 -34.79 -20.04 27.81
C SER A 149 -36.03 -19.38 27.20
N GLN A 150 -37.12 -20.14 27.08
CA GLN A 150 -38.40 -19.62 26.60
C GLN A 150 -38.95 -18.54 27.54
N TYR A 151 -38.80 -18.70 28.88
CA TYR A 151 -39.17 -17.70 29.87
C TYR A 151 -38.41 -16.40 29.66
N LEU A 152 -37.11 -16.47 29.53
CA LEU A 152 -36.29 -15.30 29.29
C LEU A 152 -36.60 -14.64 27.93
N GLN A 153 -36.79 -15.42 26.89
CA GLN A 153 -37.17 -14.89 25.59
C GLN A 153 -38.56 -14.26 25.61
N TYR A 154 -39.50 -14.82 26.36
CA TYR A 154 -40.79 -14.18 26.54
C TYR A 154 -40.66 -12.78 27.16
N HIS A 155 -39.95 -12.63 28.28
CA HIS A 155 -39.85 -11.37 28.99
C HIS A 155 -38.97 -10.34 28.33
N TYR A 156 -37.87 -10.75 27.63
CA TYR A 156 -36.87 -9.84 27.11
C TYR A 156 -36.97 -9.65 25.60
N ILE A 157 -37.70 -10.49 24.89
CA ILE A 157 -37.89 -10.39 23.44
C ILE A 157 -39.36 -10.17 23.07
N VAL A 158 -40.24 -11.11 23.45
CA VAL A 158 -41.66 -11.12 23.00
C VAL A 158 -42.45 -10.02 23.64
N SER A 159 -42.36 -9.85 24.97
CA SER A 159 -43.04 -8.80 25.74
C SER A 159 -42.21 -7.51 25.90
N ASN A 160 -41.04 -7.43 25.23
CA ASN A 160 -40.21 -6.23 25.23
C ASN A 160 -40.96 -5.08 24.55
N PRO A 161 -41.13 -3.91 25.21
CA PRO A 161 -41.82 -2.78 24.61
C PRO A 161 -41.08 -2.07 23.49
N PHE A 162 -39.76 -2.35 23.36
CA PHE A 162 -38.92 -1.76 22.34
C PHE A 162 -38.85 -2.65 21.10
N ALA A 163 -38.65 -2.02 19.95
CA ALA A 163 -38.49 -2.73 18.65
C ALA A 163 -37.22 -3.56 18.59
N ALA A 164 -37.17 -4.53 17.68
CA ALA A 164 -35.94 -5.21 17.35
C ALA A 164 -34.85 -4.17 16.96
N GLY A 165 -33.68 -4.22 17.57
CA GLY A 165 -32.61 -3.23 17.41
C GLY A 165 -32.61 -2.11 18.47
N GLU A 166 -33.65 -1.98 19.30
CA GLU A 166 -33.71 -1.05 20.42
C GLU A 166 -34.00 -1.79 21.74
N ARG A 167 -34.00 -3.13 21.76
CA ARG A 167 -34.30 -3.95 22.92
C ARG A 167 -33.30 -3.80 24.06
N ASP A 168 -32.12 -3.31 23.75
CA ASP A 168 -31.08 -2.93 24.73
C ASP A 168 -31.47 -1.74 25.62
N GLU A 169 -32.52 -0.98 25.27
CA GLU A 169 -33.08 0.06 26.12
C GLU A 169 -33.87 -0.52 27.33
N LEU A 170 -34.22 -1.81 27.30
CA LEU A 170 -34.93 -2.46 28.37
C LEU A 170 -34.04 -2.67 29.60
N ILE A 171 -34.25 -1.89 30.64
CA ILE A 171 -33.55 -2.08 31.92
C ILE A 171 -34.28 -3.10 32.80
N THR A 172 -35.60 -2.94 32.92
CA THR A 172 -36.45 -3.79 33.75
C THR A 172 -37.51 -4.48 32.92
N ALA A 173 -37.50 -5.79 32.86
CA ALA A 173 -38.54 -6.58 32.21
C ALA A 173 -39.76 -6.66 33.09
N GLU A 174 -40.88 -6.03 32.70
CA GLU A 174 -42.15 -6.10 33.44
C GLU A 174 -42.68 -7.54 33.43
N GLY A 175 -43.08 -8.02 34.62
CA GLY A 175 -43.61 -9.39 34.80
C GLY A 175 -42.54 -10.45 35.09
N ASP A 176 -41.26 -10.21 34.81
CA ASP A 176 -40.19 -11.08 35.26
C ASP A 176 -40.00 -10.95 36.80
N THR A 177 -40.26 -12.04 37.50
CA THR A 177 -40.12 -12.11 38.97
C THR A 177 -38.88 -12.90 39.41
N SER A 178 -38.07 -13.34 38.46
CA SER A 178 -36.91 -14.17 38.70
C SER A 178 -35.71 -13.38 39.25
N ALA A 179 -34.71 -14.10 39.72
CA ALA A 179 -33.41 -13.52 40.08
C ALA A 179 -32.70 -12.88 38.88
N TYR A 180 -33.01 -13.37 37.66
CA TYR A 180 -32.46 -12.86 36.43
C TYR A 180 -32.77 -11.36 36.22
N ARG A 181 -33.97 -10.92 36.54
CA ARG A 181 -34.35 -9.51 36.42
C ARG A 181 -33.44 -8.60 37.26
N LEU A 182 -33.17 -8.97 38.50
CA LEU A 182 -32.31 -8.17 39.39
C LEU A 182 -30.86 -8.13 38.86
N THR A 183 -30.37 -9.25 38.38
CA THR A 183 -29.06 -9.37 37.71
C THR A 183 -28.98 -8.49 36.48
N HIS A 184 -30.04 -8.47 35.67
CA HIS A 184 -30.13 -7.64 34.50
C HIS A 184 -30.13 -6.15 34.83
N GLU A 185 -30.97 -5.73 35.80
CA GLU A 185 -31.00 -4.33 36.28
C GLU A 185 -29.63 -3.84 36.78
N GLU A 186 -28.86 -4.72 37.42
CA GLU A 186 -27.53 -4.39 37.95
C GLU A 186 -26.46 -4.29 36.87
N HIS A 187 -26.39 -5.27 35.97
CA HIS A 187 -25.27 -5.40 35.06
C HIS A 187 -25.52 -4.82 33.67
N HIS A 188 -26.75 -4.86 33.16
CA HIS A 188 -27.10 -4.40 31.83
C HIS A 188 -26.71 -2.94 31.53
N PRO A 189 -26.92 -1.95 32.44
CA PRO A 189 -26.54 -0.56 32.16
C PRO A 189 -25.04 -0.35 31.89
N VAL A 190 -24.19 -1.24 32.37
CA VAL A 190 -22.75 -1.22 32.14
C VAL A 190 -22.41 -1.98 30.86
N MET A 191 -22.96 -3.19 30.70
CA MET A 191 -22.67 -4.05 29.55
C MET A 191 -23.15 -3.45 28.22
N ARG A 192 -24.28 -2.78 28.19
CA ARG A 192 -24.82 -2.14 26.98
C ARG A 192 -23.93 -1.04 26.41
N GLN A 193 -23.07 -0.44 27.23
CA GLN A 193 -22.14 0.59 26.75
C GLN A 193 -20.91 0.01 26.04
N VAL A 194 -20.63 -1.27 26.18
CA VAL A 194 -19.45 -1.89 25.66
C VAL A 194 -19.46 -1.94 24.11
N PRO A 195 -20.54 -2.40 23.45
CA PRO A 195 -20.61 -2.37 21.99
C PRO A 195 -20.41 -0.95 21.43
N ASP A 196 -21.13 0.03 21.95
CA ASP A 196 -21.07 1.42 21.48
C ASP A 196 -19.68 2.02 21.64
N ASN A 197 -19.01 1.78 22.77
CA ASN A 197 -17.70 2.34 23.05
C ASN A 197 -16.57 1.71 22.24
N LEU A 198 -16.73 0.45 21.84
CA LEU A 198 -15.69 -0.32 21.13
C LEU A 198 -16.04 -0.56 19.65
N GLY A 199 -17.20 -0.13 19.19
CA GLY A 199 -17.63 -0.30 17.80
C GLY A 199 -18.05 -1.73 17.47
N PHE A 200 -18.57 -2.49 18.43
CA PHE A 200 -19.14 -3.82 18.24
C PHE A 200 -20.64 -3.75 17.94
N GLY A 201 -21.17 -4.78 17.30
CA GLY A 201 -22.61 -4.85 17.05
C GLY A 201 -23.39 -5.36 18.27
N ASP A 202 -22.87 -6.40 18.94
CA ASP A 202 -23.45 -6.97 20.15
C ASP A 202 -22.36 -7.52 21.09
N LEU A 203 -22.69 -7.74 22.33
CA LEU A 203 -21.88 -8.44 23.33
C LEU A 203 -22.67 -9.59 23.93
N LEU A 204 -22.12 -10.78 23.86
CA LEU A 204 -22.72 -12.02 24.37
C LEU A 204 -21.87 -12.57 25.53
N LEU A 205 -22.56 -13.00 26.59
CA LEU A 205 -21.95 -13.79 27.67
C LEU A 205 -22.49 -15.22 27.60
N ILE A 206 -21.57 -16.18 27.55
CA ILE A 206 -21.88 -17.59 27.32
C ILE A 206 -21.31 -18.40 28.48
N ASP A 207 -22.15 -19.25 29.08
CA ASP A 207 -21.75 -20.09 30.21
C ASP A 207 -20.96 -21.33 29.76
N LEU A 208 -20.56 -22.17 30.73
CA LEU A 208 -19.82 -23.41 30.44
C LEU A 208 -20.65 -24.48 29.73
N ASP A 209 -21.95 -24.40 29.83
CA ASP A 209 -22.91 -25.29 29.15
C ASP A 209 -23.24 -24.78 27.74
N THR A 210 -22.47 -23.79 27.24
CA THR A 210 -22.65 -23.15 25.94
C THR A 210 -23.97 -22.43 25.74
N THR A 211 -24.62 -22.02 26.85
CA THR A 211 -25.83 -21.19 26.79
C THR A 211 -25.46 -19.71 26.76
N VAL A 212 -26.07 -18.96 25.88
CA VAL A 212 -25.94 -17.49 25.80
C VAL A 212 -26.76 -16.87 26.93
N VAL A 213 -26.17 -16.74 28.10
CA VAL A 213 -26.88 -16.26 29.30
C VAL A 213 -27.18 -14.77 29.29
N TYR A 214 -26.58 -14.01 28.40
CA TYR A 214 -26.82 -12.57 28.24
C TYR A 214 -26.41 -12.11 26.82
N THR A 215 -27.18 -11.22 26.20
CA THR A 215 -26.80 -10.38 25.05
C THR A 215 -27.22 -8.95 25.29
N VAL A 216 -26.62 -7.99 24.62
CA VAL A 216 -27.04 -6.58 24.64
C VAL A 216 -28.28 -6.41 23.77
N GLU A 217 -28.26 -6.87 22.52
CA GLU A 217 -29.33 -6.66 21.51
C GLU A 217 -30.61 -7.46 21.80
N LYS A 218 -30.57 -8.49 22.65
CA LYS A 218 -31.75 -9.35 22.98
C LYS A 218 -32.42 -9.91 21.73
N ARG A 219 -31.62 -10.59 20.88
CA ARG A 219 -32.12 -11.34 19.73
C ARG A 219 -32.41 -12.78 20.09
N ILE A 220 -32.82 -13.62 19.16
CA ILE A 220 -33.23 -15.03 19.41
C ILE A 220 -32.10 -15.95 19.87
N ASP A 221 -30.84 -15.53 19.78
CA ASP A 221 -29.67 -16.17 20.40
C ASP A 221 -29.64 -15.95 21.93
N PHE A 222 -30.32 -14.93 22.41
CA PHE A 222 -30.47 -14.70 23.85
C PHE A 222 -31.15 -15.89 24.54
N ALA A 223 -30.53 -16.40 25.58
CA ALA A 223 -30.90 -17.60 26.29
C ALA A 223 -30.90 -18.91 25.43
N ALA A 224 -30.39 -18.86 24.22
CA ALA A 224 -30.25 -20.05 23.38
C ALA A 224 -28.98 -20.83 23.74
N ASN A 225 -29.04 -22.17 23.55
CA ASN A 225 -27.86 -23.02 23.70
C ASN A 225 -27.19 -23.21 22.33
N LEU A 226 -25.90 -22.96 22.26
CA LEU A 226 -25.12 -23.02 21.01
C LEU A 226 -24.82 -24.43 20.48
N THR A 227 -25.22 -25.47 21.22
CA THR A 227 -25.09 -26.87 20.76
C THR A 227 -26.40 -27.46 20.28
N THR A 228 -27.52 -26.74 20.46
CA THR A 228 -28.86 -27.21 20.11
C THR A 228 -29.71 -26.08 19.52
N GLY A 229 -30.63 -26.38 18.62
CA GLY A 229 -31.54 -25.41 18.02
C GLY A 229 -30.91 -24.48 16.99
N LEU A 230 -31.57 -23.33 16.79
CA LEU A 230 -31.13 -22.32 15.85
C LEU A 230 -29.77 -21.75 16.26
N GLY A 231 -28.80 -21.81 15.34
CA GLY A 231 -27.46 -21.28 15.58
C GLY A 231 -26.43 -22.32 16.01
N SER A 232 -26.81 -23.59 16.23
CA SER A 232 -25.85 -24.66 16.56
C SER A 232 -24.78 -24.89 15.46
N ASP A 233 -25.11 -24.60 14.22
CA ASP A 233 -24.18 -24.68 13.08
C ASP A 233 -23.50 -23.34 12.75
N SER A 234 -23.73 -22.31 13.57
CA SER A 234 -23.16 -20.98 13.33
C SER A 234 -21.64 -20.94 13.55
N ALA A 235 -20.99 -19.96 12.94
CA ALA A 235 -19.58 -19.66 13.21
C ALA A 235 -19.32 -19.41 14.69
N LEU A 236 -20.26 -18.71 15.39
CA LEU A 236 -20.19 -18.51 16.82
C LEU A 236 -20.16 -19.82 17.60
N ALA A 237 -21.09 -20.75 17.30
CA ALA A 237 -21.14 -22.05 17.94
C ALA A 237 -19.83 -22.84 17.76
N ARG A 238 -19.34 -22.91 16.53
CA ARG A 238 -18.05 -23.56 16.21
C ARG A 238 -16.90 -22.94 17.00
N ALA A 239 -16.79 -21.59 17.01
CA ALA A 239 -15.74 -20.89 17.74
C ALA A 239 -15.77 -21.15 19.23
N ILE A 240 -16.94 -21.01 19.85
CA ILE A 240 -17.11 -21.17 21.30
C ILE A 240 -16.80 -22.60 21.72
N ILE A 241 -17.33 -23.61 21.02
CA ILE A 241 -17.09 -25.03 21.33
C ILE A 241 -15.62 -25.37 21.20
N GLU A 242 -14.98 -24.93 20.11
CA GLU A 242 -13.56 -25.21 19.87
C GLU A 242 -12.66 -24.50 20.89
N LYS A 243 -12.96 -23.25 21.21
CA LYS A 243 -12.07 -22.36 21.97
C LYS A 243 -12.30 -22.38 23.48
N ILE A 244 -13.51 -22.62 23.98
CA ILE A 244 -13.72 -22.86 25.41
C ILE A 244 -12.98 -24.13 25.83
N THR A 245 -12.86 -25.12 24.94
CA THR A 245 -12.25 -26.42 25.23
C THR A 245 -10.75 -26.51 24.96
N ALA A 246 -10.19 -25.74 24.02
CA ALA A 246 -8.84 -25.96 23.48
C ALA A 246 -7.90 -24.77 23.46
N ALA A 247 -8.35 -23.51 23.68
CA ALA A 247 -7.52 -22.34 23.47
C ALA A 247 -6.46 -22.10 24.56
N PRO A 248 -5.28 -21.60 24.21
CA PRO A 248 -4.33 -21.05 25.16
C PRO A 248 -4.97 -19.93 25.97
N LEU A 249 -4.53 -19.77 27.22
CA LEU A 249 -5.01 -18.82 28.20
C LEU A 249 -5.16 -17.40 27.64
N GLY A 250 -6.41 -16.94 27.42
CA GLY A 250 -6.74 -15.52 27.35
C GLY A 250 -6.42 -14.81 26.02
N THR A 251 -6.38 -15.52 24.91
CA THR A 251 -6.39 -14.94 23.55
C THR A 251 -7.80 -15.01 22.98
N ALA A 252 -8.24 -13.93 22.36
CA ALA A 252 -9.45 -13.95 21.58
C ALA A 252 -9.20 -14.68 20.25
N VAL A 253 -10.27 -15.06 19.60
CA VAL A 253 -10.28 -15.72 18.29
C VAL A 253 -11.31 -15.05 17.44
N LEU A 254 -10.96 -14.78 16.21
CA LEU A 254 -11.87 -14.27 15.22
C LEU A 254 -12.28 -15.39 14.27
N ASN A 255 -13.58 -15.40 13.92
CA ASN A 255 -14.09 -16.26 12.84
C ASN A 255 -14.43 -15.41 11.64
N ASP A 256 -14.28 -15.97 10.47
CA ASP A 256 -14.74 -15.35 9.25
C ASP A 256 -16.26 -15.12 9.25
N PHE A 257 -16.75 -14.23 8.40
CA PHE A 257 -18.19 -13.99 8.23
C PHE A 257 -18.96 -15.28 7.94
N ASP A 258 -20.14 -15.38 8.53
CA ASP A 258 -21.12 -16.43 8.29
C ASP A 258 -22.53 -15.84 8.39
N PHE A 259 -23.52 -16.44 7.74
CA PHE A 259 -24.91 -16.06 7.90
C PHE A 259 -25.39 -16.36 9.30
N TYR A 260 -25.91 -15.34 9.99
CA TYR A 260 -26.34 -15.50 11.38
C TYR A 260 -27.84 -15.29 11.52
N VAL A 261 -28.56 -16.39 11.70
CA VAL A 261 -30.02 -16.40 11.79
C VAL A 261 -30.55 -15.43 12.85
N PRO A 262 -29.96 -15.34 14.07
CA PRO A 262 -30.46 -14.41 15.06
C PRO A 262 -30.39 -12.93 14.66
N LYS A 263 -29.58 -12.60 13.67
CA LYS A 263 -29.46 -11.25 13.08
C LYS A 263 -30.13 -11.20 11.69
N ASP A 264 -31.32 -11.78 11.60
CA ASP A 264 -32.13 -11.82 10.39
C ASP A 264 -31.40 -12.44 9.17
N GLY A 265 -30.47 -13.38 9.46
CA GLY A 265 -29.63 -14.02 8.45
C GLY A 265 -28.55 -13.12 7.85
N ALA A 266 -28.31 -11.94 8.40
CA ALA A 266 -27.23 -11.07 7.90
C ALA A 266 -25.84 -11.71 8.09
N PRO A 267 -24.87 -11.40 7.22
CA PRO A 267 -23.48 -11.79 7.44
C PRO A 267 -22.93 -11.16 8.72
N VAL A 268 -22.38 -11.97 9.61
CA VAL A 268 -21.81 -11.50 10.88
C VAL A 268 -20.48 -12.20 11.11
N MET A 269 -19.52 -11.48 11.59
CA MET A 269 -18.24 -11.98 12.07
C MET A 269 -18.23 -11.95 13.60
N PHE A 270 -17.58 -12.91 14.23
CA PHE A 270 -17.48 -12.99 15.70
C PHE A 270 -16.03 -12.94 16.15
N ALA A 271 -15.83 -12.27 17.29
CA ALA A 271 -14.63 -12.46 18.08
C ALA A 271 -15.02 -12.97 19.47
N ALA A 272 -14.34 -14.00 19.96
CA ALA A 272 -14.68 -14.64 21.22
C ALA A 272 -13.43 -14.98 22.04
N ALA A 273 -13.54 -14.87 23.36
CA ALA A 273 -12.49 -15.25 24.28
C ALA A 273 -13.04 -15.97 25.52
N SER A 274 -12.27 -16.94 26.04
CA SER A 274 -12.59 -17.63 27.29
C SER A 274 -12.44 -16.69 28.48
N VAL A 275 -13.49 -16.55 29.26
CA VAL A 275 -13.50 -15.82 30.56
C VAL A 275 -13.06 -16.77 31.66
N ARG A 276 -12.10 -16.33 32.47
CA ARG A 276 -11.54 -17.16 33.55
C ARG A 276 -11.57 -16.45 34.89
N ASN A 277 -11.77 -17.23 35.92
CA ASN A 277 -11.66 -16.79 37.31
C ASN A 277 -10.60 -17.65 38.02
N GLU A 278 -9.58 -17.03 38.60
CA GLU A 278 -8.47 -17.72 39.26
C GLU A 278 -7.78 -18.83 38.43
N GLY A 279 -7.81 -18.69 37.09
CA GLY A 279 -7.23 -19.65 36.14
C GLY A 279 -8.21 -20.67 35.56
N GLU A 280 -9.35 -20.91 36.20
CA GLU A 280 -10.38 -21.82 35.75
C GLU A 280 -11.37 -21.11 34.78
N PRO A 281 -11.79 -21.76 33.68
CA PRO A 281 -12.79 -21.20 32.79
C PRO A 281 -14.14 -21.09 33.51
N ILE A 282 -14.84 -19.96 33.33
CA ILE A 282 -16.21 -19.75 33.84
C ILE A 282 -17.21 -19.52 32.72
N GLY A 283 -16.75 -19.54 31.47
CA GLY A 283 -17.54 -19.34 30.27
C GLY A 283 -16.74 -18.55 29.22
N ALA A 284 -17.45 -17.85 28.35
CA ALA A 284 -16.85 -17.03 27.29
C ALA A 284 -17.59 -15.69 27.16
N VAL A 285 -16.87 -14.71 26.62
CA VAL A 285 -17.42 -13.48 26.06
C VAL A 285 -17.23 -13.53 24.55
N ALA A 286 -18.28 -13.18 23.81
CA ALA A 286 -18.22 -12.99 22.36
C ALA A 286 -18.80 -11.62 21.99
N VAL A 287 -18.32 -11.09 20.88
CA VAL A 287 -18.85 -9.85 20.28
C VAL A 287 -19.14 -10.08 18.81
N THR A 288 -20.14 -9.39 18.30
CA THR A 288 -20.39 -9.34 16.85
C THR A 288 -19.65 -8.15 16.26
N ILE A 289 -19.04 -8.38 15.10
CA ILE A 289 -18.32 -7.37 14.34
C ILE A 289 -19.20 -6.98 13.15
N PRO A 290 -19.67 -5.72 13.12
CA PRO A 290 -20.52 -5.25 12.04
C PRO A 290 -19.72 -5.06 10.76
N ILE A 291 -20.34 -5.34 9.61
CA ILE A 291 -19.74 -5.23 8.27
C ILE A 291 -19.40 -3.77 7.92
N GLU A 292 -20.13 -2.82 8.50
CA GLU A 292 -19.99 -1.40 8.23
C GLU A 292 -18.55 -0.92 8.46
N GLY A 293 -17.90 -1.41 9.51
CA GLY A 293 -16.50 -1.06 9.81
C GLY A 293 -15.52 -1.50 8.71
N LEU A 294 -15.77 -2.68 8.11
CA LEU A 294 -14.98 -3.16 6.97
C LEU A 294 -15.31 -2.37 5.70
N ASN A 295 -16.59 -2.12 5.46
CA ASN A 295 -17.05 -1.29 4.33
C ASN A 295 -16.48 0.13 4.42
N ASP A 296 -16.41 0.73 5.60
CA ASP A 296 -15.81 2.05 5.83
C ASP A 296 -14.34 2.08 5.44
N ILE A 297 -13.58 1.03 5.76
CA ILE A 297 -12.18 0.90 5.34
C ILE A 297 -12.09 0.76 3.82
N MET A 298 -12.94 -0.07 3.21
CA MET A 298 -12.91 -0.33 1.76
C MET A 298 -13.31 0.91 0.95
N THR A 299 -14.33 1.60 1.40
CA THR A 299 -14.90 2.77 0.72
C THR A 299 -14.25 4.09 1.12
N ALA A 300 -13.31 4.07 2.11
CA ALA A 300 -12.79 5.27 2.77
C ALA A 300 -13.93 6.17 3.28
N GLN A 301 -14.90 5.58 3.97
CA GLN A 301 -16.11 6.23 4.48
C GLN A 301 -16.96 6.86 3.36
N GLY A 302 -17.05 6.19 2.20
CA GLY A 302 -17.76 6.67 1.02
C GLY A 302 -17.02 7.75 0.22
N GLN A 303 -15.73 8.00 0.52
CA GLN A 303 -14.92 9.05 -0.11
C GLN A 303 -13.91 8.49 -1.14
N TRP A 304 -14.27 7.42 -1.84
CA TRP A 304 -13.38 6.76 -2.82
C TRP A 304 -12.84 7.70 -3.90
N GLN A 305 -13.61 8.67 -4.38
CA GLN A 305 -13.16 9.65 -5.38
C GLN A 305 -12.02 10.53 -4.86
N ASP A 306 -12.09 10.94 -3.59
CA ASP A 306 -11.09 11.81 -2.96
C ASP A 306 -9.81 11.03 -2.59
N THR A 307 -9.91 9.70 -2.49
CA THR A 307 -8.77 8.83 -2.19
C THR A 307 -7.98 8.40 -3.42
N GLY A 308 -8.36 8.88 -4.61
CA GLY A 308 -7.61 8.65 -5.84
C GLY A 308 -7.96 7.34 -6.58
N PHE A 309 -9.06 6.68 -6.22
CA PHE A 309 -9.59 5.54 -6.97
C PHE A 309 -10.30 5.94 -8.27
N GLY A 310 -10.48 7.24 -8.49
CA GLY A 310 -11.21 7.71 -9.65
C GLY A 310 -12.70 7.37 -9.62
N SER A 311 -13.31 7.23 -10.78
CA SER A 311 -14.75 6.99 -10.92
C SER A 311 -15.13 5.51 -10.89
N THR A 312 -14.23 4.60 -11.25
CA THR A 312 -14.49 3.16 -11.34
C THR A 312 -13.65 2.31 -10.41
N GLY A 313 -12.71 2.92 -9.70
CA GLY A 313 -11.82 2.18 -8.81
C GLY A 313 -12.56 1.66 -7.59
N GLU A 314 -12.25 0.43 -7.21
CA GLU A 314 -12.87 -0.31 -6.13
C GLU A 314 -11.82 -1.06 -5.32
N SER A 315 -12.06 -1.21 -4.02
CA SER A 315 -11.36 -2.23 -3.22
C SER A 315 -12.38 -3.07 -2.49
N TYR A 316 -12.15 -4.37 -2.45
CA TYR A 316 -13.00 -5.33 -1.75
C TYR A 316 -12.17 -6.48 -1.20
N VAL A 317 -12.74 -7.17 -0.23
CA VAL A 317 -12.12 -8.33 0.43
C VAL A 317 -12.81 -9.61 -0.03
N VAL A 318 -12.03 -10.65 -0.26
CA VAL A 318 -12.49 -11.98 -0.70
C VAL A 318 -12.00 -13.02 0.30
N GLY A 319 -12.89 -13.91 0.72
CA GLY A 319 -12.58 -15.06 1.57
C GLY A 319 -12.11 -16.28 0.79
N SER A 320 -11.65 -17.31 1.52
CA SER A 320 -11.15 -18.57 0.92
C SER A 320 -12.20 -19.39 0.17
N ASP A 321 -13.48 -19.09 0.36
CA ASP A 321 -14.60 -19.65 -0.39
C ASP A 321 -14.87 -18.91 -1.71
N LEU A 322 -14.00 -17.97 -2.07
CA LEU A 322 -14.10 -17.12 -3.25
C LEU A 322 -15.36 -16.23 -3.26
N THR A 323 -15.87 -15.85 -2.09
CA THR A 323 -16.96 -14.87 -1.97
C THR A 323 -16.51 -13.60 -1.27
N MET A 324 -17.20 -12.49 -1.54
CA MET A 324 -16.88 -11.20 -0.94
C MET A 324 -17.04 -11.20 0.59
N ARG A 325 -16.23 -10.41 1.27
CA ARG A 325 -16.28 -10.12 2.71
C ARG A 325 -16.58 -8.64 3.01
N SER A 326 -16.53 -7.80 2.00
CA SER A 326 -17.03 -6.40 2.01
C SER A 326 -18.05 -6.23 0.91
N ASP A 327 -18.92 -5.25 1.03
CA ASP A 327 -19.89 -4.97 -0.02
C ASP A 327 -19.23 -4.39 -1.27
N ALA A 328 -19.75 -4.80 -2.43
CA ALA A 328 -19.35 -4.26 -3.71
C ALA A 328 -19.70 -2.76 -3.78
N ARG A 329 -18.75 -1.95 -4.27
CA ARG A 329 -18.95 -0.51 -4.42
C ARG A 329 -20.21 -0.17 -5.19
N LEU A 330 -20.43 -0.81 -6.33
CA LEU A 330 -21.57 -0.54 -7.18
C LEU A 330 -22.89 -0.88 -6.48
N TRP A 331 -22.90 -1.91 -5.60
CA TRP A 331 -24.06 -2.21 -4.77
C TRP A 331 -24.37 -1.06 -3.80
N LEU A 332 -23.33 -0.53 -3.14
CA LEU A 332 -23.47 0.57 -2.18
C LEU A 332 -23.87 1.91 -2.84
N GLU A 333 -23.44 2.16 -4.09
CA GLU A 333 -23.72 3.40 -4.81
C GLU A 333 -25.07 3.36 -5.56
N ASP A 334 -25.35 2.27 -6.25
CA ASP A 334 -26.51 2.10 -7.14
C ASP A 334 -26.90 0.62 -7.28
N PRO A 335 -27.74 0.08 -6.37
CA PRO A 335 -28.18 -1.31 -6.43
C PRO A 335 -28.87 -1.70 -7.74
N GLU A 336 -29.56 -0.75 -8.43
CA GLU A 336 -30.22 -1.03 -9.70
C GLU A 336 -29.18 -1.22 -10.82
N ALA A 337 -28.15 -0.37 -10.86
CA ALA A 337 -27.03 -0.51 -11.79
C ALA A 337 -26.24 -1.80 -11.50
N PHE A 338 -26.00 -2.13 -10.23
CA PHE A 338 -25.37 -3.40 -9.86
C PHE A 338 -26.16 -4.60 -10.39
N ALA A 339 -27.47 -4.64 -10.17
CA ALA A 339 -28.31 -5.74 -10.64
C ALA A 339 -28.27 -5.90 -12.17
N ALA A 340 -28.20 -4.79 -12.92
CA ALA A 340 -28.06 -4.81 -14.36
C ALA A 340 -26.71 -5.37 -14.83
N GLU A 341 -25.59 -4.92 -14.22
CA GLU A 341 -24.24 -5.38 -14.53
C GLU A 341 -24.05 -6.85 -14.09
N PHE A 342 -24.61 -7.22 -12.95
CA PHE A 342 -24.60 -8.60 -12.42
C PHE A 342 -25.28 -9.59 -13.39
N ALA A 343 -26.45 -9.20 -13.91
CA ALA A 343 -27.15 -9.98 -14.94
C ALA A 343 -26.35 -10.03 -16.26
N ALA A 344 -25.72 -8.93 -16.65
CA ALA A 344 -24.88 -8.86 -17.85
C ALA A 344 -23.62 -9.74 -17.72
N ALA A 345 -23.08 -9.89 -16.51
CA ALA A 345 -21.97 -10.78 -16.20
C ALA A 345 -22.35 -12.28 -16.27
N GLY A 346 -23.67 -12.60 -16.34
CA GLY A 346 -24.18 -13.94 -16.50
C GLY A 346 -24.54 -14.66 -15.22
N TYR A 347 -24.64 -13.97 -14.10
CA TYR A 347 -25.04 -14.55 -12.83
C TYR A 347 -26.54 -14.91 -12.80
N PRO A 348 -26.94 -15.91 -12.00
CA PRO A 348 -28.33 -16.31 -11.85
C PRO A 348 -29.21 -15.21 -11.22
N ALA A 349 -30.45 -15.06 -11.69
CA ALA A 349 -31.40 -14.09 -11.13
C ALA A 349 -31.76 -14.40 -9.66
N GLU A 350 -31.73 -15.67 -9.28
CA GLU A 350 -31.94 -16.11 -7.90
C GLU A 350 -30.86 -15.53 -6.96
N LEU A 351 -29.59 -15.50 -7.39
CA LEU A 351 -28.51 -14.93 -6.60
C LEU A 351 -28.66 -13.42 -6.45
N ALA A 352 -29.08 -12.72 -7.52
CA ALA A 352 -29.41 -11.30 -7.45
C ALA A 352 -30.56 -11.02 -6.44
N ALA A 353 -31.55 -11.90 -6.40
CA ALA A 353 -32.66 -11.79 -5.46
C ALA A 353 -32.19 -12.01 -4.00
N PHE A 354 -31.25 -12.94 -3.77
CA PHE A 354 -30.62 -13.10 -2.45
C PHE A 354 -29.84 -11.84 -2.03
N ILE A 355 -28.97 -11.32 -2.90
CA ILE A 355 -28.23 -10.08 -2.62
C ILE A 355 -29.20 -8.96 -2.23
N ALA A 356 -30.26 -8.77 -2.97
CA ALA A 356 -31.28 -7.76 -2.65
C ALA A 356 -32.04 -8.07 -1.34
N ALA A 357 -32.33 -9.34 -1.05
CA ALA A 357 -33.02 -9.74 0.18
C ALA A 357 -32.14 -9.58 1.43
N PHE A 358 -30.83 -9.77 1.31
CA PHE A 358 -29.88 -9.61 2.41
C PHE A 358 -29.32 -8.19 2.49
N ASP A 359 -29.61 -7.34 1.50
CA ASP A 359 -29.06 -5.99 1.36
C ASP A 359 -27.53 -5.94 1.45
N SER A 360 -26.88 -6.98 0.93
CA SER A 360 -25.42 -7.13 0.99
C SER A 360 -24.92 -8.11 -0.07
N THR A 361 -23.73 -7.86 -0.58
CA THR A 361 -23.00 -8.77 -1.48
C THR A 361 -22.09 -9.74 -0.72
N VAL A 362 -21.92 -9.55 0.59
CA VAL A 362 -21.05 -10.38 1.44
C VAL A 362 -21.55 -11.81 1.52
N LEU A 363 -20.63 -12.78 1.37
CA LEU A 363 -20.89 -14.21 1.27
C LEU A 363 -21.73 -14.64 0.04
N LEU A 364 -22.24 -13.68 -0.72
CA LEU A 364 -23.14 -13.94 -1.85
C LEU A 364 -22.49 -13.69 -3.22
N GLN A 365 -21.66 -12.65 -3.34
CA GLN A 365 -20.98 -12.33 -4.59
C GLN A 365 -19.76 -13.22 -4.79
N PRO A 366 -19.75 -14.11 -5.79
CA PRO A 366 -18.56 -14.90 -6.12
C PRO A 366 -17.50 -14.02 -6.79
N VAL A 367 -16.22 -14.28 -6.47
CA VAL A 367 -15.05 -13.63 -7.02
C VAL A 367 -14.00 -14.68 -7.38
N ASP A 368 -14.28 -15.43 -8.44
CA ASP A 368 -13.37 -16.45 -8.97
C ASP A 368 -12.55 -15.80 -10.11
N THR A 369 -11.38 -15.26 -9.77
CA THR A 369 -10.52 -14.54 -10.70
C THR A 369 -9.06 -14.95 -10.54
N GLU A 370 -8.30 -14.88 -11.64
CA GLU A 370 -6.85 -15.15 -11.64
C GLU A 370 -6.08 -14.35 -10.57
N ALA A 371 -6.51 -13.11 -10.30
CA ALA A 371 -5.89 -12.27 -9.31
C ALA A 371 -6.11 -12.78 -7.87
N VAL A 372 -7.30 -13.27 -7.58
CA VAL A 372 -7.66 -13.85 -6.27
C VAL A 372 -6.93 -15.16 -6.05
N ASP A 373 -6.89 -16.05 -7.07
CA ASP A 373 -6.18 -17.31 -7.00
C ASP A 373 -4.69 -17.11 -6.71
N ALA A 374 -4.04 -16.22 -7.48
CA ALA A 374 -2.62 -15.91 -7.28
C ALA A 374 -2.35 -15.36 -5.86
N ALA A 375 -3.25 -14.52 -5.35
CA ALA A 375 -3.09 -13.98 -4.00
C ALA A 375 -3.28 -15.04 -2.91
N PHE A 376 -4.18 -16.00 -3.07
CA PHE A 376 -4.31 -17.14 -2.14
C PHE A 376 -3.11 -18.08 -2.20
N ASP A 377 -2.45 -18.20 -3.35
CA ASP A 377 -1.19 -18.95 -3.50
C ASP A 377 0.02 -18.23 -2.83
N GLY A 378 -0.17 -17.02 -2.36
CA GLY A 378 0.84 -16.22 -1.64
C GLY A 378 1.59 -15.22 -2.51
N ASP A 379 1.21 -15.06 -3.77
CA ASP A 379 1.79 -14.12 -4.71
C ASP A 379 0.98 -12.80 -4.72
N THR A 380 1.65 -11.65 -4.77
CA THR A 380 0.94 -10.41 -5.06
C THR A 380 0.67 -10.33 -6.56
N PHE A 381 -0.59 -10.29 -6.95
CA PHE A 381 -0.98 -10.09 -8.34
C PHE A 381 -0.99 -8.58 -8.66
N ILE A 382 -0.32 -8.20 -9.75
CA ILE A 382 -0.36 -6.84 -10.32
C ILE A 382 -0.48 -6.98 -11.83
N GLY A 383 -1.60 -6.55 -12.39
CA GLY A 383 -1.80 -6.68 -13.83
C GLY A 383 -3.24 -6.47 -14.30
N SER A 384 -3.44 -6.67 -15.60
CA SER A 384 -4.77 -6.58 -16.19
C SER A 384 -5.46 -7.94 -16.17
N THR A 385 -6.62 -8.00 -15.54
CA THR A 385 -7.48 -9.19 -15.49
C THR A 385 -8.95 -8.82 -15.71
N THR A 386 -9.85 -9.75 -15.44
CA THR A 386 -11.29 -9.54 -15.45
C THR A 386 -11.80 -9.58 -14.01
N ASN A 387 -12.59 -8.60 -13.58
CA ASN A 387 -13.18 -8.58 -12.24
C ASN A 387 -14.44 -9.48 -12.12
N TYR A 388 -15.06 -9.47 -10.95
CA TYR A 388 -16.27 -10.26 -10.65
C TYR A 388 -17.48 -9.91 -11.52
N LEU A 389 -17.55 -8.72 -12.13
CA LEU A 389 -18.58 -8.34 -13.11
C LEU A 389 -18.18 -8.63 -14.57
N ASN A 390 -17.16 -9.48 -14.78
CA ASN A 390 -16.64 -9.82 -16.10
C ASN A 390 -16.14 -8.60 -16.90
N GLN A 391 -15.74 -7.53 -16.22
CA GLN A 391 -15.18 -6.32 -16.80
C GLN A 391 -13.66 -6.37 -16.73
N ARG A 392 -13.01 -5.88 -17.78
CA ARG A 392 -11.54 -5.79 -17.80
C ARG A 392 -11.06 -4.66 -16.89
N THR A 393 -10.19 -4.99 -15.96
CA THR A 393 -9.60 -4.07 -14.99
C THR A 393 -8.07 -4.12 -14.99
N LEU A 394 -7.46 -3.11 -14.41
CA LEU A 394 -6.13 -3.16 -13.85
C LEU A 394 -6.31 -3.47 -12.36
N THR A 395 -5.73 -4.57 -11.91
CA THR A 395 -6.01 -5.16 -10.60
C THR A 395 -4.73 -5.40 -9.83
N VAL A 396 -4.78 -5.10 -8.55
CA VAL A 396 -3.80 -5.53 -7.54
C VAL A 396 -4.53 -6.39 -6.52
N ALA A 397 -4.01 -7.58 -6.25
CA ALA A 397 -4.54 -8.47 -5.22
C ALA A 397 -3.41 -8.99 -4.33
N GLU A 398 -3.64 -9.01 -3.03
CA GLU A 398 -2.69 -9.51 -2.03
C GLU A 398 -3.40 -10.03 -0.78
N GLN A 399 -2.70 -10.85 0.01
CA GLN A 399 -3.25 -11.34 1.28
C GLN A 399 -3.33 -10.23 2.32
N VAL A 400 -4.40 -10.25 3.13
CA VAL A 400 -4.57 -9.30 4.25
C VAL A 400 -3.56 -9.55 5.37
N GLY A 401 -3.06 -10.77 5.50
CA GLY A 401 -2.00 -11.12 6.46
C GLY A 401 -2.47 -11.11 7.92
N PHE A 402 -3.63 -11.71 8.20
CA PHE A 402 -4.12 -11.96 9.54
C PHE A 402 -4.32 -13.47 9.74
N GLU A 403 -3.92 -14.03 10.91
CA GLU A 403 -3.78 -15.47 11.10
C GLU A 403 -5.12 -16.21 11.13
N ASP A 404 -6.15 -15.60 11.74
CA ASP A 404 -7.45 -16.27 11.97
C ASP A 404 -8.36 -16.29 10.74
N VAL A 405 -8.11 -15.45 9.73
CA VAL A 405 -8.92 -15.37 8.51
C VAL A 405 -8.05 -15.38 7.25
N ALA A 406 -8.41 -16.24 6.33
CA ALA A 406 -7.75 -16.30 5.03
C ALA A 406 -8.44 -15.35 4.05
N TRP A 407 -8.00 -14.10 4.06
CA TRP A 407 -8.57 -13.04 3.22
C TRP A 407 -7.57 -12.48 2.23
N VAL A 408 -8.07 -12.16 1.06
CA VAL A 408 -7.39 -11.44 0.00
C VAL A 408 -8.06 -10.09 -0.18
N ILE A 409 -7.28 -9.01 -0.25
CA ILE A 409 -7.76 -7.71 -0.69
C ILE A 409 -7.49 -7.57 -2.18
N VAL A 410 -8.51 -7.16 -2.90
CA VAL A 410 -8.44 -6.82 -4.32
C VAL A 410 -8.70 -5.33 -4.46
N SER A 411 -7.85 -4.65 -5.22
CA SER A 411 -8.04 -3.26 -5.61
C SER A 411 -7.98 -3.19 -7.12
N ASP A 412 -9.04 -2.75 -7.75
CA ASP A 412 -9.12 -2.66 -9.19
C ASP A 412 -9.66 -1.31 -9.68
N VAL A 413 -9.38 -1.02 -10.94
CA VAL A 413 -9.91 0.13 -11.67
C VAL A 413 -10.20 -0.32 -13.09
N ALA A 414 -11.30 0.17 -13.68
CA ALA A 414 -11.63 -0.16 -15.05
C ALA A 414 -10.47 0.17 -15.99
N TRP A 415 -10.15 -0.76 -16.90
CA TRP A 415 -9.06 -0.61 -17.88
C TRP A 415 -9.17 0.65 -18.72
N SER A 416 -10.42 1.09 -19.01
CA SER A 416 -10.70 2.32 -19.74
C SER A 416 -10.24 3.56 -18.97
N GLU A 417 -10.48 3.60 -17.66
CA GLU A 417 -10.09 4.69 -16.78
C GLU A 417 -8.58 4.68 -16.52
N ALA A 418 -8.01 3.50 -16.21
CA ALA A 418 -6.56 3.35 -16.05
C ALA A 418 -5.77 3.87 -17.26
N LYS A 419 -6.36 3.79 -18.47
CA LYS A 419 -5.80 4.32 -19.71
C LYS A 419 -6.23 5.73 -20.08
N GLU A 420 -7.12 6.35 -19.32
CA GLU A 420 -7.65 7.67 -19.68
C GLU A 420 -6.53 8.72 -19.78
N ALA A 421 -5.62 8.74 -18.78
CA ALA A 421 -4.46 9.62 -18.78
C ALA A 421 -3.55 9.37 -20.00
N VAL A 422 -3.36 8.09 -20.39
CA VAL A 422 -2.59 7.71 -21.58
C VAL A 422 -3.29 8.16 -22.85
N ASN A 423 -4.62 7.98 -22.93
CA ASN A 423 -5.43 8.39 -24.09
C ASN A 423 -5.45 9.92 -24.24
N ASP A 424 -5.61 10.64 -23.14
CA ASP A 424 -5.56 12.10 -23.11
C ASP A 424 -4.19 12.63 -23.51
N TYR A 425 -3.13 12.02 -22.99
CA TYR A 425 -1.77 12.35 -23.39
C TYR A 425 -1.58 12.08 -24.89
N THR A 426 -2.02 10.93 -25.38
CA THR A 426 -1.94 10.55 -26.81
C THR A 426 -2.68 11.55 -27.67
N ARG A 427 -3.90 11.94 -27.26
CA ARG A 427 -4.68 12.95 -27.98
C ARG A 427 -3.98 14.30 -28.02
N ARG A 428 -3.41 14.76 -26.90
CA ARG A 428 -2.63 16.02 -26.83
C ARG A 428 -1.38 15.94 -27.70
N LEU A 429 -0.68 14.80 -27.66
CA LEU A 429 0.50 14.55 -28.48
C LEU A 429 0.17 14.59 -29.98
N LEU A 430 -0.94 13.95 -30.40
CA LEU A 430 -1.39 13.98 -31.78
C LEU A 430 -1.82 15.39 -32.24
N ILE A 431 -2.53 16.14 -31.39
CA ILE A 431 -2.90 17.53 -31.66
C ILE A 431 -1.63 18.40 -31.80
N THR A 432 -0.69 18.24 -30.86
CA THR A 432 0.57 18.97 -30.89
C THR A 432 1.38 18.62 -32.15
N ALA A 433 1.44 17.36 -32.51
CA ALA A 433 2.08 16.91 -33.73
C ALA A 433 1.39 17.47 -34.98
N ALA A 434 0.06 17.47 -35.02
CA ALA A 434 -0.73 18.03 -36.12
C ALA A 434 -0.51 19.53 -36.32
N ILE A 435 -0.22 20.27 -35.25
CA ILE A 435 0.13 21.70 -35.30
C ILE A 435 1.59 21.90 -35.68
N LEU A 436 2.50 21.14 -35.07
CA LEU A 436 3.95 21.33 -35.26
C LEU A 436 4.43 20.87 -36.63
N LEU A 437 3.88 19.77 -37.20
CA LEU A 437 4.31 19.24 -38.47
C LEU A 437 4.18 20.24 -39.64
N PRO A 438 3.03 20.95 -39.83
CA PRO A 438 2.93 22.00 -40.84
C PRO A 438 3.89 23.18 -40.59
N ILE A 439 4.10 23.58 -39.32
CA ILE A 439 5.01 24.67 -38.96
C ILE A 439 6.47 24.28 -39.32
N VAL A 440 6.88 23.07 -38.92
CA VAL A 440 8.22 22.54 -39.25
C VAL A 440 8.40 22.42 -40.77
N GLY A 441 7.35 21.93 -41.46
CA GLY A 441 7.34 21.85 -42.93
C GLY A 441 7.49 23.23 -43.58
N LEU A 442 6.74 24.21 -43.10
CA LEU A 442 6.83 25.60 -43.60
C LEU A 442 8.21 26.22 -43.31
N LEU A 443 8.70 26.05 -42.06
CA LEU A 443 10.02 26.52 -41.66
C LEU A 443 11.12 25.86 -42.50
N GLY A 444 11.02 24.54 -42.75
CA GLY A 444 11.95 23.81 -43.59
C GLY A 444 11.95 24.34 -45.03
N LEU A 445 10.81 24.64 -45.60
CA LEU A 445 10.68 25.26 -46.90
C LEU A 445 11.32 26.68 -46.97
N LEU A 446 11.00 27.51 -45.94
CA LEU A 446 11.55 28.86 -45.83
C LEU A 446 13.05 28.86 -45.63
N LEU A 447 13.55 27.93 -44.75
CA LEU A 447 14.99 27.79 -44.54
C LEU A 447 15.69 27.30 -45.81
N ALA A 448 15.16 26.27 -46.48
CA ALA A 448 15.72 25.76 -47.74
C ALA A 448 15.76 26.85 -48.80
N ASP A 449 14.70 27.69 -48.89
CA ASP A 449 14.70 28.84 -49.80
C ASP A 449 15.75 29.87 -49.41
N ARG A 450 15.83 30.24 -48.12
CA ARG A 450 16.83 31.21 -47.65
C ARG A 450 18.25 30.71 -47.76
N MET A 451 18.51 29.40 -47.58
CA MET A 451 19.83 28.82 -47.70
C MET A 451 20.29 28.59 -49.18
N THR A 452 19.34 28.39 -50.10
CA THR A 452 19.71 28.10 -51.48
C THR A 452 19.69 29.31 -52.41
N ARG A 453 18.89 30.36 -52.12
CA ARG A 453 18.84 31.60 -52.87
C ARG A 453 20.21 32.26 -53.05
N PRO A 454 21.07 32.36 -52.01
CA PRO A 454 22.39 32.95 -52.13
C PRO A 454 23.38 32.10 -52.98
N VAL A 455 23.08 30.82 -53.21
CA VAL A 455 23.96 29.92 -53.99
C VAL A 455 23.78 30.16 -55.47
N ASP A 456 22.61 30.60 -55.95
CA ASP A 456 22.33 30.83 -57.36
C ASP A 456 23.28 31.86 -58.00
N PRO A 457 23.55 33.04 -57.37
CA PRO A 457 24.53 34.00 -57.83
C PRO A 457 25.98 33.45 -57.84
N VAL A 458 26.32 32.65 -56.81
CA VAL A 458 27.65 32.02 -56.72
C VAL A 458 27.86 30.99 -57.83
N VAL A 459 26.82 30.17 -58.10
CA VAL A 459 26.87 29.18 -59.21
C VAL A 459 26.87 29.87 -60.56
N ALA A 460 26.15 30.98 -60.69
CA ALA A 460 26.16 31.78 -61.93
C ALA A 460 27.56 32.39 -62.16
N ALA A 461 28.09 33.04 -61.09
CA ALA A 461 29.44 33.61 -61.20
C ALA A 461 30.55 32.55 -61.46
N ALA A 462 30.41 31.36 -60.77
CA ALA A 462 31.32 30.24 -61.01
C ALA A 462 31.22 29.68 -62.46
N ALA A 463 30.01 29.70 -63.04
CA ALA A 463 29.79 29.29 -64.43
C ALA A 463 30.36 30.33 -65.42
N ASP A 464 30.28 31.61 -65.12
CA ASP A 464 30.82 32.70 -65.90
C ASP A 464 32.35 32.71 -65.79
N VAL A 465 32.91 32.46 -64.61
CA VAL A 465 34.35 32.23 -64.41
C VAL A 465 34.85 30.99 -65.19
N ALA A 466 34.10 29.89 -65.17
CA ALA A 466 34.40 28.67 -65.92
C ALA A 466 34.25 28.87 -67.43
N ALA A 467 33.49 29.87 -67.85
CA ALA A 467 33.38 30.29 -69.26
C ALA A 467 34.45 31.30 -69.65
N GLY A 468 35.38 31.65 -68.74
CA GLY A 468 36.52 32.53 -69.02
C GLY A 468 36.29 34.01 -68.75
N ASP A 469 35.14 34.40 -68.21
CA ASP A 469 34.93 35.78 -67.84
C ASP A 469 35.32 35.99 -66.32
N LEU A 470 36.56 36.45 -66.21
CA LEU A 470 37.19 36.73 -64.90
C LEU A 470 36.84 38.12 -64.34
N THR A 471 35.89 38.81 -64.96
CA THR A 471 35.43 40.13 -64.47
C THR A 471 34.14 40.09 -63.71
N THR A 472 33.52 38.95 -63.60
CA THR A 472 32.28 38.80 -62.87
C THR A 472 32.53 38.75 -61.38
N GLU A 473 32.17 39.79 -60.65
CA GLU A 473 32.19 39.87 -59.18
C GLU A 473 30.94 39.20 -58.60
N VAL A 474 31.11 38.31 -57.64
CA VAL A 474 30.02 37.75 -56.84
C VAL A 474 29.42 38.94 -56.06
N PRO A 475 28.12 39.25 -56.20
CA PRO A 475 27.53 40.35 -55.50
C PRO A 475 27.66 40.13 -53.97
N ASP A 476 27.66 41.22 -53.17
CA ASP A 476 27.74 41.15 -51.73
C ASP A 476 26.47 40.43 -51.20
N LEU A 477 26.68 39.18 -50.76
CA LEU A 477 25.63 38.30 -50.19
C LEU A 477 25.44 38.55 -48.68
N GLY A 478 25.98 39.64 -48.15
CA GLY A 478 25.88 40.01 -46.75
C GLY A 478 27.00 39.51 -45.85
N ARG A 479 26.88 39.76 -44.56
CA ARG A 479 27.87 39.33 -43.53
C ARG A 479 27.57 37.96 -42.98
N ASN A 480 27.28 36.98 -43.83
CA ASN A 480 27.04 35.60 -43.48
C ASN A 480 28.01 34.69 -44.27
N GLU A 481 27.91 33.38 -44.01
CA GLU A 481 28.76 32.36 -44.64
C GLU A 481 28.73 32.42 -46.18
N TYR A 482 27.61 32.81 -46.76
CA TYR A 482 27.47 33.00 -48.21
C TYR A 482 28.20 34.24 -48.67
N GLY A 483 28.17 35.30 -47.91
CA GLY A 483 28.98 36.48 -48.15
C GLY A 483 30.47 36.21 -47.91
N ASP A 484 30.81 35.32 -46.96
CA ASP A 484 32.15 34.82 -46.75
C ASP A 484 32.60 33.92 -47.87
N VAL A 485 31.71 33.02 -48.38
CA VAL A 485 32.03 32.26 -49.61
C VAL A 485 32.19 33.17 -50.82
N GLY A 486 31.34 34.19 -50.95
CA GLY A 486 31.49 35.21 -51.99
C GLY A 486 32.80 35.99 -51.81
N ARG A 487 33.19 36.38 -50.61
CA ARG A 487 34.47 37.01 -50.27
C ARG A 487 35.63 36.01 -50.31
N ARG A 488 35.42 34.74 -49.89
CA ARG A 488 36.46 33.69 -49.78
C ARG A 488 36.64 32.85 -51.02
N ILE A 489 35.82 32.99 -52.04
CA ILE A 489 36.26 32.63 -53.38
C ILE A 489 37.53 33.43 -53.71
N ASN A 490 37.76 34.57 -52.99
CA ASN A 490 38.99 35.38 -53.14
C ASN A 490 39.98 35.22 -51.96
N THR A 491 39.66 34.59 -50.91
CA THR A 491 40.63 34.44 -49.81
C THR A 491 40.47 33.06 -49.17
N PHE A 492 40.97 32.08 -49.86
CA PHE A 492 40.92 30.70 -49.42
C PHE A 492 41.91 30.44 -48.27
N THR A 493 41.45 29.81 -47.24
CA THR A 493 42.26 29.09 -46.25
C THR A 493 42.98 29.89 -45.16
N ALA A 494 42.33 30.37 -44.13
CA ALA A 494 43.11 30.63 -42.92
C ALA A 494 42.41 30.30 -41.57
N ASP A 495 41.13 30.12 -41.45
CA ASP A 495 40.53 30.03 -40.11
C ASP A 495 39.65 28.83 -39.83
N LEU A 496 40.22 27.66 -39.91
CA LEU A 496 39.50 26.42 -39.52
C LEU A 496 40.00 25.80 -38.21
N HIS A 497 40.87 26.47 -37.52
CA HIS A 497 41.53 25.85 -36.36
C HIS A 497 41.13 26.36 -34.97
N ALA A 498 40.34 27.42 -34.83
CA ALA A 498 40.12 28.04 -33.54
C ALA A 498 38.81 27.67 -32.81
N GLN A 499 37.94 26.85 -33.39
CA GLN A 499 36.62 26.61 -32.80
C GLN A 499 36.43 25.29 -32.02
N HIS A 500 37.48 24.47 -31.91
CA HIS A 500 37.30 23.14 -31.28
C HIS A 500 37.54 23.08 -29.76
N GLU A 501 38.13 24.08 -29.14
CA GLU A 501 38.53 24.02 -27.74
C GLU A 501 37.48 24.57 -26.73
N ALA A 502 36.51 25.34 -27.18
CA ALA A 502 35.58 26.01 -26.25
C ALA A 502 34.40 25.14 -25.73
N LEU A 503 34.17 23.99 -26.35
CA LEU A 503 32.96 23.17 -26.05
C LEU A 503 33.15 22.12 -24.93
N MET A 504 34.37 21.92 -24.45
CA MET A 504 34.68 20.87 -23.48
C MET A 504 34.64 21.29 -22.01
N GLU A 505 34.64 22.58 -21.72
CA GLU A 505 34.79 23.07 -20.35
C GLU A 505 33.44 23.18 -19.60
N GLU A 506 32.35 23.41 -20.32
CA GLU A 506 31.02 23.65 -19.71
C GLU A 506 30.35 22.35 -19.20
N ALA A 507 30.71 21.19 -19.77
CA ALA A 507 30.16 19.89 -19.37
C ALA A 507 30.73 19.38 -18.02
N HIS A 508 31.83 19.95 -17.56
CA HIS A 508 32.53 19.44 -16.36
C HIS A 508 31.96 20.00 -15.05
N GLU A 509 31.47 21.24 -15.04
CA GLU A 509 30.92 21.87 -13.81
C GLU A 509 29.56 21.30 -13.40
N VAL A 510 28.68 21.01 -14.35
CA VAL A 510 27.36 20.40 -14.07
C VAL A 510 27.50 19.00 -13.46
N GLY A 511 28.57 18.29 -13.85
CA GLY A 511 28.88 16.97 -13.34
C GLY A 511 29.29 16.95 -11.85
N LYS A 512 29.91 18.02 -11.35
CA LYS A 512 30.34 18.12 -9.96
C LYS A 512 29.18 18.41 -9.00
N LEU A 513 28.25 19.28 -9.42
CA LEU A 513 27.07 19.61 -8.62
C LEU A 513 26.12 18.44 -8.43
N LEU A 514 25.96 17.59 -9.44
CA LEU A 514 25.13 16.39 -9.35
C LEU A 514 25.71 15.31 -8.40
N ARG A 515 27.04 15.20 -8.32
CA ARG A 515 27.71 14.23 -7.44
C ARG A 515 27.68 14.61 -5.97
N SER A 516 27.48 15.89 -5.65
CA SER A 516 27.37 16.32 -4.26
C SER A 516 25.96 16.07 -3.67
N ALA A 517 24.96 15.83 -4.52
CA ALA A 517 23.56 15.69 -4.11
C ALA A 517 23.00 14.26 -4.27
N LEU A 518 23.62 13.40 -5.07
CA LEU A 518 23.11 12.09 -5.43
C LEU A 518 24.22 11.02 -5.39
N PRO A 519 23.89 9.76 -5.04
CA PRO A 519 24.81 8.64 -5.12
C PRO A 519 25.35 8.43 -6.56
N ASP A 520 26.61 8.03 -6.68
CA ASP A 520 27.32 7.88 -7.96
C ASP A 520 26.61 6.92 -8.94
N ARG A 521 25.90 5.91 -8.43
CA ARG A 521 25.08 4.98 -9.22
C ARG A 521 23.96 5.70 -9.95
N ILE A 522 23.28 6.60 -9.27
CA ILE A 522 22.16 7.40 -9.80
C ILE A 522 22.68 8.42 -10.82
N VAL A 523 23.81 9.09 -10.52
CA VAL A 523 24.45 10.04 -11.45
C VAL A 523 24.89 9.36 -12.76
N ARG A 524 25.42 8.13 -12.70
CA ARG A 524 25.77 7.37 -13.90
C ARG A 524 24.57 7.01 -14.77
N ARG A 525 23.42 6.67 -14.15
CA ARG A 525 22.15 6.36 -14.84
C ARG A 525 21.56 7.60 -15.50
N LEU A 526 21.55 8.71 -14.80
CA LEU A 526 21.14 10.01 -15.35
C LEU A 526 21.93 10.42 -16.59
N ARG A 527 23.26 10.21 -16.58
CA ARG A 527 24.14 10.49 -17.75
C ARG A 527 23.89 9.58 -18.94
N LYS A 528 23.39 8.36 -18.71
CA LYS A 528 23.00 7.41 -19.77
C LYS A 528 21.60 7.69 -20.34
N GLY A 529 20.90 8.71 -19.80
CA GLY A 529 19.56 9.08 -20.23
C GLY A 529 18.45 8.23 -19.56
N ASP A 530 18.79 7.47 -18.53
CA ASP A 530 17.85 6.71 -17.73
C ASP A 530 17.00 7.69 -16.89
N ARG A 531 15.67 7.60 -17.03
CA ARG A 531 14.73 8.48 -16.31
C ARG A 531 13.95 7.74 -15.21
N GLN A 532 14.09 6.42 -15.14
CA GLN A 532 13.58 5.62 -14.04
C GLN A 532 14.74 5.42 -13.06
N LEU A 533 14.68 6.11 -11.95
CA LEU A 533 15.76 6.16 -10.96
C LEU A 533 15.35 5.50 -9.63
N GLU A 534 14.27 4.75 -9.66
CA GLU A 534 13.80 3.95 -8.52
C GLU A 534 14.26 2.50 -8.69
N ASP A 535 14.71 1.91 -7.60
CA ASP A 535 15.11 0.51 -7.51
C ASP A 535 14.43 -0.15 -6.32
N LEU A 536 13.84 -1.32 -6.53
CA LEU A 536 13.38 -2.20 -5.47
C LEU A 536 14.55 -3.11 -5.06
N ALA A 537 14.91 -3.09 -3.81
CA ALA A 537 15.82 -4.05 -3.21
C ALA A 537 15.02 -4.98 -2.30
N ASP A 538 15.00 -6.26 -2.61
CA ASP A 538 14.27 -7.28 -1.83
C ASP A 538 14.91 -7.48 -0.45
N THR A 539 16.23 -7.27 -0.36
CA THR A 539 17.00 -7.35 0.88
C THR A 539 17.99 -6.21 0.92
N ALA A 540 17.74 -5.25 1.78
CA ALA A 540 18.66 -4.17 2.10
C ALA A 540 18.68 -3.94 3.60
N THR A 541 19.82 -3.50 4.14
CA THR A 541 19.93 -3.12 5.53
C THR A 541 20.11 -1.63 5.65
N VAL A 542 19.19 -0.98 6.33
CA VAL A 542 19.24 0.45 6.60
C VAL A 542 19.86 0.70 7.96
N ILE A 543 20.76 1.66 7.99
CA ILE A 543 21.50 2.09 9.16
C ILE A 543 21.03 3.52 9.48
N ALA A 544 20.48 3.73 10.65
CA ALA A 544 20.30 5.04 11.25
C ALA A 544 21.37 5.21 12.31
N LEU A 545 22.17 6.25 12.19
CA LEU A 545 23.26 6.58 13.11
C LEU A 545 23.10 8.02 13.57
N THR A 546 23.07 8.23 14.85
CA THR A 546 22.99 9.56 15.44
C THR A 546 24.12 9.77 16.42
N ALA A 547 24.85 10.87 16.24
CA ALA A 547 25.84 11.35 17.18
C ALA A 547 25.23 12.47 18.03
N THR A 548 25.11 12.27 19.33
CA THR A 548 24.51 13.23 20.27
C THR A 548 25.51 13.75 21.28
N GLY A 549 25.48 15.04 21.55
CA GLY A 549 26.33 15.67 22.54
C GLY A 549 26.20 17.20 22.47
N SER A 550 26.46 17.90 23.57
CA SER A 550 26.40 19.35 23.62
C SER A 550 27.78 19.95 23.32
N LEU A 551 28.04 20.22 22.05
CA LEU A 551 29.23 20.96 21.63
C LEU A 551 29.17 22.43 22.10
N VAL A 552 27.96 22.98 22.32
CA VAL A 552 27.74 24.38 22.72
C VAL A 552 28.00 24.59 24.21
N ASP A 553 27.63 23.61 25.06
CA ASP A 553 27.84 23.70 26.52
C ASP A 553 29.31 23.51 26.94
N ALA A 554 30.13 22.94 26.06
CA ALA A 554 31.55 22.78 26.28
C ALA A 554 32.41 24.02 26.00
N GLY A 555 31.79 25.16 25.56
CA GLY A 555 32.47 26.41 25.24
C GLY A 555 33.36 26.33 23.99
N VAL A 556 33.01 25.41 23.06
CA VAL A 556 33.75 25.13 21.82
C VAL A 556 33.44 26.17 20.76
N ASP A 557 34.48 26.65 20.04
CA ASP A 557 34.35 27.58 18.93
C ASP A 557 33.51 26.99 17.78
N GLN A 558 32.62 27.79 17.20
CA GLN A 558 31.71 27.38 16.12
C GLN A 558 32.46 26.87 14.87
N ASP A 559 33.60 27.44 14.55
CA ASP A 559 34.45 27.00 13.42
C ASP A 559 35.02 25.60 13.66
N TRP A 560 35.42 25.31 14.89
CA TRP A 560 35.91 23.97 15.27
C TRP A 560 34.80 22.93 15.26
N ALA A 561 33.59 23.23 15.77
CA ALA A 561 32.44 22.33 15.70
C ALA A 561 32.05 22.01 14.26
N THR A 562 32.15 23.01 13.36
CA THR A 562 31.90 22.81 11.91
C THR A 562 32.96 21.91 11.28
N GLN A 563 34.24 22.09 11.65
CA GLN A 563 35.34 21.21 11.16
C GLN A 563 35.16 19.77 11.65
N LEU A 564 34.75 19.57 12.89
CA LEU A 564 34.49 18.26 13.45
C LEU A 564 33.37 17.54 12.73
N GLY A 565 32.24 18.23 12.49
CA GLY A 565 31.12 17.70 11.71
C GLY A 565 31.50 17.37 10.25
N THR A 566 32.35 18.21 9.65
CA THR A 566 32.86 17.98 8.29
C THR A 566 33.77 16.75 8.24
N ARG A 567 34.67 16.60 9.23
CA ARG A 567 35.58 15.43 9.36
C ARG A 567 34.79 14.14 9.58
N LEU A 568 33.76 14.19 10.46
CA LEU A 568 32.85 13.05 10.67
C LEU A 568 32.15 12.64 9.38
N SER A 569 31.51 13.62 8.70
CA SER A 569 30.79 13.33 7.45
C SER A 569 31.70 12.76 6.36
N ALA A 570 32.91 13.29 6.21
CA ALA A 570 33.89 12.79 5.22
C ALA A 570 34.37 11.36 5.54
N GLN A 571 34.56 11.06 6.80
CA GLN A 571 34.99 9.70 7.21
C GLN A 571 33.87 8.68 7.05
N LEU A 572 32.63 9.07 7.41
CA LEU A 572 31.47 8.21 7.19
C LEU A 572 31.24 7.94 5.68
N GLU A 573 31.49 8.92 4.82
CA GLU A 573 31.45 8.72 3.36
C GLU A 573 32.55 7.76 2.91
N THR A 574 33.74 7.87 3.43
CA THR A 574 34.85 6.95 3.09
C THR A 574 34.49 5.52 3.48
N TYR A 575 33.98 5.29 4.70
CA TYR A 575 33.58 3.95 5.14
C TYR A 575 32.40 3.41 4.33
N ALA A 576 31.47 4.27 3.96
CA ALA A 576 30.32 3.89 3.14
C ALA A 576 30.78 3.47 1.72
N ASP A 577 31.68 4.24 1.11
CA ASP A 577 32.22 3.94 -0.21
C ASP A 577 33.04 2.63 -0.21
N ASP A 578 33.89 2.41 0.81
CA ASP A 578 34.71 1.21 0.95
C ASP A 578 33.86 -0.07 1.10
N LEU A 579 32.68 0.04 1.74
CA LEU A 579 31.78 -1.08 1.98
C LEU A 579 30.60 -1.14 0.99
N GLY A 580 30.59 -0.27 -0.03
CA GLY A 580 29.53 -0.25 -1.03
C GLY A 580 28.15 0.17 -0.49
N ILE A 581 28.14 1.01 0.54
CA ILE A 581 26.95 1.51 1.21
C ILE A 581 26.55 2.88 0.64
N GLU A 582 25.28 3.09 0.37
CA GLU A 582 24.80 4.36 -0.16
C GLU A 582 24.35 5.30 0.96
N ARG A 583 24.79 6.56 0.88
CA ARG A 583 24.27 7.61 1.75
C ARG A 583 22.87 8.03 1.27
N VAL A 584 21.88 7.86 2.14
CA VAL A 584 20.50 8.23 1.87
C VAL A 584 20.22 9.65 2.29
N ARG A 585 20.64 10.02 3.51
CA ARG A 585 20.35 11.32 4.09
C ARG A 585 21.35 11.65 5.20
N SER A 586 21.73 12.92 5.25
CA SER A 586 22.42 13.49 6.41
C SER A 586 21.70 14.79 6.82
N ALA A 587 21.37 14.92 8.10
CA ALA A 587 20.69 16.09 8.64
C ALA A 587 21.21 16.37 10.05
N GLY A 588 22.12 17.35 10.18
CA GLY A 588 22.77 17.65 11.46
C GLY A 588 23.61 16.48 11.98
N SER A 589 23.26 15.97 13.15
CA SER A 589 23.94 14.87 13.81
C SER A 589 23.41 13.47 13.42
N SER A 590 22.37 13.40 12.61
CA SER A 590 21.74 12.12 12.21
C SER A 590 22.04 11.82 10.76
N HIS A 591 22.46 10.58 10.51
CA HIS A 591 22.85 10.06 9.20
C HIS A 591 22.11 8.77 8.91
N ILE A 592 21.62 8.63 7.69
CA ILE A 592 20.96 7.41 7.22
C ILE A 592 21.72 6.89 6.01
N PHE A 593 22.10 5.63 6.09
CA PHE A 593 22.77 4.89 5.04
C PHE A 593 21.99 3.61 4.71
N ALA A 594 22.21 3.06 3.53
CA ALA A 594 21.60 1.81 3.12
C ALA A 594 22.62 0.90 2.42
N ALA A 595 22.80 -0.29 2.95
CA ALA A 595 23.59 -1.36 2.37
C ALA A 595 22.68 -2.29 1.56
N GLY A 596 23.22 -2.93 0.53
CA GLY A 596 22.49 -3.93 -0.27
C GLY A 596 21.65 -3.37 -1.42
N LEU A 597 21.71 -2.06 -1.69
CA LEU A 597 21.02 -1.47 -2.84
C LEU A 597 21.66 -1.86 -4.18
N GLY A 598 22.89 -2.34 -4.17
CA GLY A 598 23.64 -2.79 -5.33
C GLY A 598 23.99 -4.29 -5.27
N ASP A 599 24.29 -4.81 -4.11
CA ASP A 599 24.62 -6.22 -3.84
C ASP A 599 23.93 -6.68 -2.56
N PRO A 600 22.83 -7.44 -2.67
CA PRO A 600 22.03 -7.83 -1.52
C PRO A 600 22.66 -8.91 -0.63
N ASP A 601 23.61 -9.70 -1.14
CA ASP A 601 24.10 -10.90 -0.45
C ASP A 601 24.93 -10.60 0.83
N VAL A 602 25.45 -9.38 0.94
CA VAL A 602 26.27 -8.94 2.08
C VAL A 602 25.72 -7.73 2.83
N ALA A 603 24.45 -7.39 2.58
CA ALA A 603 23.85 -6.16 3.07
C ALA A 603 23.93 -5.99 4.60
N ALA A 604 23.57 -7.01 5.37
CA ALA A 604 23.58 -6.96 6.83
C ALA A 604 24.99 -6.94 7.39
N GLU A 605 25.92 -7.71 6.81
CA GLU A 605 27.32 -7.72 7.26
C GLU A 605 28.00 -6.38 7.00
N ALA A 606 27.85 -5.82 5.79
CA ALA A 606 28.41 -4.51 5.45
C ALA A 606 27.84 -3.41 6.37
N ALA A 607 26.56 -3.45 6.63
CA ALA A 607 25.90 -2.50 7.52
C ALA A 607 26.41 -2.59 8.97
N ALA A 608 26.62 -3.81 9.49
CA ALA A 608 27.15 -4.04 10.82
C ALA A 608 28.61 -3.59 10.93
N GLU A 609 29.43 -3.88 9.90
CA GLU A 609 30.83 -3.46 9.83
C GLU A 609 30.96 -1.93 9.75
N PHE A 610 30.15 -1.31 8.93
CA PHE A 610 30.04 0.15 8.86
C PHE A 610 29.66 0.76 10.22
N ALA A 611 28.61 0.26 10.86
CA ALA A 611 28.14 0.79 12.12
C ALA A 611 29.20 0.71 13.21
N LEU A 612 29.91 -0.43 13.31
CA LEU A 612 31.02 -0.60 14.27
C LEU A 612 32.20 0.32 13.95
N ALA A 613 32.58 0.44 12.66
CA ALA A 613 33.68 1.32 12.26
C ALA A 613 33.32 2.81 12.49
N ALA A 614 32.10 3.20 12.17
CA ALA A 614 31.60 4.56 12.42
C ALA A 614 31.58 4.89 13.92
N CYS A 615 31.11 3.96 14.73
CA CYS A 615 31.05 4.13 16.18
C CYS A 615 32.45 4.21 16.81
N ALA A 616 33.38 3.34 16.42
CA ALA A 616 34.74 3.41 16.83
C ALA A 616 35.44 4.72 16.47
N PHE A 617 35.18 5.21 15.24
CA PHE A 617 35.72 6.51 14.83
C PHE A 617 35.11 7.69 15.63
N ILE A 618 33.83 7.63 15.98
CA ILE A 618 33.22 8.67 16.84
C ILE A 618 33.82 8.62 18.25
N GLU A 619 34.11 7.44 18.81
CA GLU A 619 34.79 7.28 20.10
C GLU A 619 36.21 7.87 20.07
N ASP A 620 37.01 7.48 19.07
CA ASP A 620 38.38 7.99 18.91
C ASP A 620 38.40 9.51 18.75
N MET A 621 37.48 10.04 17.93
CA MET A 621 37.34 11.47 17.68
C MET A 621 36.91 12.23 18.94
N THR A 622 36.03 11.63 19.75
CA THR A 622 35.53 12.19 21.01
C THR A 622 36.66 12.24 22.07
N GLU A 623 37.45 11.19 22.16
CA GLU A 623 38.63 11.14 23.05
C GLU A 623 39.69 12.15 22.60
N GLU A 624 40.01 12.22 21.27
CA GLU A 624 41.00 13.17 20.73
C GLU A 624 40.55 14.63 20.99
N ALA A 625 39.28 14.91 20.89
CA ALA A 625 38.73 16.24 21.04
C ALA A 625 38.38 16.61 22.50
N ASN A 626 38.37 15.66 23.41
CA ASN A 626 37.97 15.78 24.83
C ASN A 626 36.56 16.44 24.97
N VAL A 627 35.60 15.96 24.15
CA VAL A 627 34.20 16.42 24.14
C VAL A 627 33.25 15.27 24.53
N ASP A 628 32.14 15.55 25.20
CA ASP A 628 31.16 14.52 25.58
C ASP A 628 30.14 14.34 24.42
N VAL A 629 30.59 13.70 23.36
CA VAL A 629 29.72 13.25 22.26
C VAL A 629 29.55 11.72 22.40
N THR A 630 28.35 11.26 22.26
CA THR A 630 28.04 9.83 22.24
C THR A 630 27.31 9.50 20.95
N TYR A 631 27.23 8.23 20.64
CA TYR A 631 26.50 7.76 19.48
C TYR A 631 25.46 6.72 19.90
N HIS A 632 24.50 6.53 19.03
CA HIS A 632 23.62 5.37 19.00
C HIS A 632 23.24 5.05 17.56
N ALA A 633 22.96 3.79 17.31
CA ALA A 633 22.58 3.37 15.97
C ALA A 633 21.52 2.27 15.99
N GLY A 634 20.72 2.24 14.97
CA GLY A 634 19.75 1.20 14.70
C GLY A 634 19.90 0.63 13.29
N LEU A 635 19.89 -0.70 13.17
CA LEU A 635 19.97 -1.42 11.91
C LEU A 635 18.71 -2.26 11.70
N SER A 636 18.16 -2.19 10.50
CA SER A 636 16.99 -2.99 10.12
C SER A 636 17.10 -3.47 8.68
N SER A 637 16.89 -4.78 8.49
CA SER A 637 16.96 -5.45 7.18
C SER A 637 15.58 -5.79 6.64
N GLY A 638 15.44 -5.69 5.33
CA GLY A 638 14.23 -6.06 4.59
C GLY A 638 14.12 -5.39 3.23
N SER A 639 12.96 -5.49 2.60
CA SER A 639 12.77 -4.89 1.28
C SER A 639 12.59 -3.37 1.37
N VAL A 640 13.22 -2.66 0.45
CA VAL A 640 13.14 -1.21 0.34
C VAL A 640 13.01 -0.75 -1.12
N ILE A 641 12.41 0.40 -1.32
CA ILE A 641 12.43 1.13 -2.58
C ILE A 641 13.38 2.31 -2.42
N ALA A 642 14.44 2.33 -3.21
CA ALA A 642 15.42 3.41 -3.22
C ALA A 642 15.29 4.21 -4.52
N GLY A 643 15.23 5.55 -4.44
CA GLY A 643 15.09 6.35 -5.65
C GLY A 643 14.85 7.84 -5.43
N MET A 644 14.49 8.50 -6.53
CA MET A 644 14.10 9.91 -6.54
C MET A 644 12.57 10.04 -6.58
N PHE A 645 11.97 10.55 -5.52
CA PHE A 645 10.52 10.58 -5.32
C PHE A 645 9.88 11.97 -5.51
N SER A 646 10.63 12.97 -5.97
CA SER A 646 10.11 14.31 -6.22
C SER A 646 10.56 14.85 -7.57
N ALA A 647 9.59 15.34 -8.34
CA ALA A 647 9.86 16.00 -9.62
C ALA A 647 10.38 17.46 -9.47
N SER A 648 10.20 18.07 -8.30
CA SER A 648 10.52 19.47 -8.04
C SER A 648 11.79 19.69 -7.20
N GLN A 649 12.23 18.67 -6.48
CA GLN A 649 13.48 18.69 -5.70
C GLN A 649 14.26 17.41 -5.96
N ILE A 650 15.54 17.56 -6.27
CA ILE A 650 16.47 16.44 -6.45
C ILE A 650 16.78 15.87 -5.07
N THR A 651 15.94 14.95 -4.60
CA THR A 651 16.11 14.29 -3.32
C THR A 651 16.11 12.77 -3.51
N TYR A 652 17.21 12.14 -3.14
CA TYR A 652 17.33 10.69 -3.09
C TYR A 652 16.82 10.18 -1.76
N GLY A 653 16.05 9.09 -1.76
CA GLY A 653 15.48 8.52 -0.56
C GLY A 653 15.32 6.99 -0.65
N VAL A 654 15.15 6.38 0.51
CA VAL A 654 14.85 4.95 0.66
C VAL A 654 13.57 4.82 1.48
N PHE A 655 12.65 4.03 0.98
CA PHE A 655 11.32 3.82 1.55
C PHE A 655 11.08 2.33 1.81
N GLY A 656 10.33 2.03 2.86
CA GLY A 656 10.03 0.67 3.33
C GLY A 656 9.95 0.63 4.84
N ASP A 657 9.81 -0.59 5.37
CA ASP A 657 9.86 -0.82 6.82
C ASP A 657 11.27 -0.66 7.40
N PRO A 658 12.36 -1.09 6.73
CA PRO A 658 13.70 -0.97 7.26
C PRO A 658 14.13 0.45 7.65
N PRO A 659 13.94 1.50 6.83
CA PRO A 659 14.28 2.86 7.25
C PRO A 659 13.54 3.31 8.51
N ARG A 660 12.27 2.97 8.62
CA ARG A 660 11.45 3.33 9.79
C ARG A 660 11.91 2.58 11.04
N ASN A 661 12.15 1.28 10.90
CA ASN A 661 12.58 0.44 12.01
C ASN A 661 13.99 0.80 12.48
N ALA A 662 14.92 1.06 11.56
CA ALA A 662 16.26 1.50 11.88
C ALA A 662 16.24 2.81 12.69
N MET A 663 15.46 3.80 12.27
CA MET A 663 15.29 5.06 13.01
C MET A 663 14.60 4.84 14.37
N ALA A 664 13.64 3.93 14.45
CA ALA A 664 13.00 3.60 15.72
C ALA A 664 13.99 2.95 16.70
N LEU A 665 14.82 2.01 16.22
CA LEU A 665 15.89 1.38 17.00
C LEU A 665 16.93 2.41 17.44
N ASP A 666 17.37 3.28 16.54
CA ASP A 666 18.28 4.37 16.84
C ASP A 666 17.74 5.27 17.96
N SER A 667 16.44 5.60 17.91
CA SER A 667 15.80 6.47 18.91
C SER A 667 15.68 5.89 20.31
N ILE A 668 15.70 4.56 20.45
CA ILE A 668 15.58 3.84 21.74
C ILE A 668 16.91 3.24 22.21
N ALA A 669 17.94 3.26 21.37
CA ALA A 669 19.26 2.78 21.72
C ALA A 669 19.87 3.64 22.83
N GLY A 670 20.51 2.97 23.79
CA GLY A 670 21.26 3.64 24.85
C GLY A 670 22.55 4.28 24.34
N ARG A 671 23.26 4.97 25.24
CA ARG A 671 24.58 5.55 24.91
C ARG A 671 25.54 4.45 24.46
N ALA A 672 26.24 4.70 23.38
CA ALA A 672 27.20 3.78 22.77
C ALA A 672 26.61 2.40 22.46
N GLN A 673 25.38 2.36 21.99
CA GLN A 673 24.71 1.12 21.62
C GLN A 673 24.30 1.11 20.13
N ILE A 674 24.47 -0.05 19.54
CA ILE A 674 23.99 -0.37 18.18
C ILE A 674 22.92 -1.45 18.33
N LEU A 675 21.68 -1.11 18.00
CA LEU A 675 20.58 -2.04 18.06
C LEU A 675 20.26 -2.61 16.67
N VAL A 676 20.00 -3.91 16.64
CA VAL A 676 19.57 -4.61 15.42
C VAL A 676 18.21 -5.28 15.66
N ASP A 677 17.34 -5.25 14.67
CA ASP A 677 16.08 -5.98 14.73
C ASP A 677 16.26 -7.49 14.47
N ALA A 678 15.18 -8.23 14.61
CA ALA A 678 15.20 -9.69 14.43
C ALA A 678 15.56 -10.11 13.01
N SER A 679 15.21 -9.32 12.00
CA SER A 679 15.53 -9.58 10.59
C SER A 679 17.03 -9.41 10.34
N THR A 680 17.59 -8.31 10.77
CA THR A 680 19.05 -8.06 10.68
C THR A 680 19.84 -9.09 11.48
N ALA A 681 19.39 -9.41 12.70
CA ALA A 681 20.03 -10.41 13.53
C ALA A 681 20.04 -11.81 12.90
N ALA A 682 19.01 -12.16 12.15
CA ALA A 682 18.92 -13.43 11.42
C ALA A 682 19.89 -13.48 10.22
N GLU A 683 20.06 -12.34 9.52
CA GLU A 683 20.97 -12.24 8.37
C GLU A 683 22.45 -12.19 8.80
N LEU A 684 22.77 -11.62 9.94
CA LEU A 684 24.14 -11.54 10.45
C LEU A 684 24.74 -12.90 10.85
N GLY A 685 23.91 -13.88 11.17
CA GLY A 685 24.37 -15.25 11.47
C GLY A 685 25.22 -15.39 12.73
N SER A 686 25.95 -16.52 12.84
CA SER A 686 26.70 -16.90 14.06
C SER A 686 28.04 -16.21 14.23
N ASP A 687 28.52 -15.52 13.22
CA ASP A 687 29.86 -14.89 13.21
C ASP A 687 29.85 -13.54 13.93
N TRP A 688 28.68 -13.06 14.27
CA TRP A 688 28.49 -11.80 14.99
C TRP A 688 28.10 -12.03 16.45
N ILE A 689 28.53 -11.14 17.32
CA ILE A 689 28.19 -11.16 18.74
C ILE A 689 27.00 -10.24 18.93
N LEU A 690 25.85 -10.87 19.17
CA LEU A 690 24.59 -10.18 19.44
C LEU A 690 24.16 -10.51 20.88
N GLU A 691 23.91 -9.48 21.68
CA GLU A 691 23.42 -9.63 23.04
C GLU A 691 21.95 -9.31 23.13
N ARG A 692 21.19 -10.15 23.84
CA ARG A 692 19.76 -9.87 24.06
C ARG A 692 19.62 -8.72 25.04
N THR A 693 18.85 -7.74 24.64
CA THR A 693 18.45 -6.67 25.56
C THR A 693 17.04 -6.95 26.09
N SER A 694 16.85 -6.75 27.37
CA SER A 694 15.55 -6.87 28.02
C SER A 694 15.00 -5.47 28.29
N ASP A 695 13.68 -5.32 28.14
CA ASP A 695 12.90 -4.13 28.56
C ASP A 695 13.04 -2.87 27.68
N LEU A 696 13.35 -3.01 26.39
CA LEU A 696 13.21 -1.90 25.46
C LEU A 696 11.73 -1.65 25.14
N VAL A 697 11.32 -0.42 25.25
CA VAL A 697 10.01 0.05 24.78
C VAL A 697 10.21 1.21 23.81
N ASP A 698 9.37 1.27 22.79
CA ASP A 698 9.39 2.40 21.87
C ASP A 698 8.87 3.70 22.53
N LEU A 699 8.90 4.80 21.81
CA LEU A 699 8.40 6.09 22.29
C LEU A 699 6.89 6.11 22.67
N ARG A 700 6.16 5.02 22.37
CA ARG A 700 4.76 4.82 22.70
C ARG A 700 4.55 3.87 23.88
N GLY A 701 5.64 3.27 24.39
CA GLY A 701 5.61 2.32 25.49
C GLY A 701 5.36 0.87 25.06
N GLU A 702 5.44 0.54 23.75
CA GLU A 702 5.29 -0.82 23.25
C GLU A 702 6.63 -1.57 23.36
N PRO A 703 6.64 -2.86 23.73
CA PRO A 703 7.87 -3.64 23.84
C PRO A 703 8.49 -3.88 22.46
N VAL A 704 9.76 -3.55 22.33
CA VAL A 704 10.55 -3.74 21.11
C VAL A 704 11.51 -4.90 21.28
N THR A 705 11.47 -5.85 20.36
CA THR A 705 12.43 -6.95 20.32
C THR A 705 13.64 -6.53 19.49
N ALA A 706 14.74 -6.24 20.14
CA ALA A 706 16.00 -5.92 19.50
C ALA A 706 17.17 -6.64 20.18
N GLN A 707 18.33 -6.65 19.53
CA GLN A 707 19.58 -7.16 20.08
C GLN A 707 20.65 -6.09 19.94
N VAL A 708 21.60 -6.10 20.86
CA VAL A 708 22.75 -5.20 20.81
C VAL A 708 23.84 -5.85 19.97
N LEU A 709 24.29 -5.17 18.93
CA LEU A 709 25.46 -5.56 18.16
C LEU A 709 26.72 -5.17 18.92
N VAL A 710 27.49 -6.14 19.33
CA VAL A 710 28.73 -5.95 20.14
C VAL A 710 29.98 -6.01 19.28
N GLY A 711 29.99 -6.88 18.26
CA GLY A 711 31.15 -7.03 17.39
C GLY A 711 31.12 -8.32 16.56
N ARG A 712 32.22 -8.58 15.87
CA ARG A 712 32.44 -9.81 15.10
C ARG A 712 33.33 -10.79 15.88
N ARG A 713 32.99 -12.08 15.88
CA ARG A 713 33.86 -13.13 16.48
C ARG A 713 35.15 -13.24 15.65
N ARG A 714 36.30 -12.93 16.22
CA ARG A 714 37.59 -13.18 15.56
C ARG A 714 37.78 -14.70 15.44
N GLY A 715 37.80 -15.21 14.21
CA GLY A 715 38.24 -16.57 13.93
C GLY A 715 39.68 -16.73 14.46
N GLN A 716 39.96 -17.83 15.15
CA GLN A 716 41.33 -18.25 15.46
C GLN A 716 42.11 -18.34 14.13
N ILE A 717 43.03 -17.42 13.95
CA ILE A 717 44.07 -17.56 12.91
C ILE A 717 44.96 -18.71 13.37
N GLU A 718 44.80 -19.90 12.76
CA GLU A 718 45.84 -20.92 12.81
C GLU A 718 47.13 -20.32 12.25
N SER A 719 48.10 -20.21 13.16
CA SER A 719 49.47 -19.88 12.81
C SER A 719 50.03 -20.96 11.89
N ILE A 720 50.15 -20.65 10.60
CA ILE A 720 51.06 -21.40 9.73
C ILE A 720 52.42 -20.75 9.85
N GLU A 721 53.23 -21.26 10.83
CA GLU A 721 54.67 -21.18 10.81
C GLU A 721 55.17 -22.25 9.81
N GLY A 722 56.03 -21.83 8.88
CA GLY A 722 57.07 -22.67 8.28
C GLY A 722 56.86 -23.12 6.84
N THR A 723 57.34 -22.43 5.89
CA THR A 723 58.61 -22.65 5.10
C THR A 723 58.71 -21.60 3.99
#